data_5bbb9795f1b758d8571c4ef693b3f3be
#
_entry.id   5bbb9795f1b758d8571c4ef693b3f3be
#
_cell.length_a   1.000
_cell.length_b   1.000
_cell.length_c   1.000
_cell.angle_alpha   90.00
_cell.angle_beta   90.00
_cell.angle_gamma   90.00
#
_symmetry.space_group_name_H-M   'P 1'
#
loop_
_entity.id
_entity.type
_entity.pdbx_description
1 polymer ?
#
loop_
_entity_poly.entity_id
_entity_poly.type
_entity_poly.pdbx_seq_one_letter_code
_entity_poly.pdbx_strand_id
1 'polypeptide(L)'
;MKLLEKISARMDERKRAGFRYVGIAIVLIVTVWVTVSVVSYLSTWRQDQSYVPGTEVVNAASSSGFSIGKFLVTDSFGLASLCIVLFLILCSAKLLWSALKINLKKAFFGLLTLTFLLSWLLAYADIWAGNLYYFGGGLGGRCGSAIVGWFSGVGFIVAGCILLALLFIWLFCMSRRFSDWVMNRRKPAPEPENQDLTPATPATSATPDTSVSPASSVILSEAKDLSPDPVFVTSQSLPEEEESSPKPRRKREKDQTEEGEETDDESITVITDDTLEQEVKEPLKPIDNRLDPPDGLPYYKVPSLDILGDYANARHEVSQDELSRNNNKIRATLANYKVQLSDVTAIVGPTVTLYKVYPAPGVKISTIRQLQDDIAIALNARGVRITTLSDSVGIEVANDKASIVPLKQLLNSPAFRNSKAELPVAIGYTISQDVKVFDLADAPHLLVAGATKQGKSVGLNVIVASLLYSKHPSELKFVFIDPKMVEFSAYGSLINHFLAVLPGAASEQEEKDRAIIKNAKDAAAALQSLCIEMDARYELLSKAMVNNIKLYNAKYKEHHLRGDEGHHFLPYIVVVIDEYADLTMSVGAGPESKALARSITTSVIRLAQKGRAAGLHVILATQRPTVDVITGLIKANFPMRIAFRVTSRIDSSTILDQPGADKLIGRGDMLLYSGVEMERVQCAFIGNDEIVSLTGAVGCQRGYKKSYNTPYYLPEPPSEEGEEGGGMVDMKALDERFEEAARMIVINQRGSTSDLQRRLGMGYAKAGRVMDQLEAAGIVGPQNGAKPREVLVKDIAQLEQILSHFMQ
;
A
#
# COMPACT_ATOMS: atom_id res chain seq x y z
N MET A 1 29.23 17.53 -17.51
CA MET A 1 29.85 18.40 -18.56
C MET A 1 31.09 19.15 -18.06
N LYS A 2 31.01 19.99 -17.02
CA LYS A 2 32.21 20.77 -16.54
C LYS A 2 33.42 19.91 -16.07
N LEU A 3 33.19 18.68 -15.59
CA LEU A 3 34.29 17.77 -15.19
C LEU A 3 35.01 17.15 -16.39
N LEU A 4 34.23 16.78 -17.42
CA LEU A 4 34.77 16.28 -18.70
C LEU A 4 35.53 17.37 -19.49
N GLU A 5 35.07 18.61 -19.43
CA GLU A 5 35.79 19.77 -20.02
C GLU A 5 37.10 20.06 -19.31
N LYS A 6 37.14 19.94 -17.95
CA LYS A 6 38.38 20.10 -17.18
C LYS A 6 39.42 19.00 -17.45
N ILE A 7 38.97 17.76 -17.67
CA ILE A 7 39.84 16.62 -18.02
C ILE A 7 40.35 16.77 -19.45
N SER A 8 39.49 17.18 -20.39
CA SER A 8 39.83 17.44 -21.79
C SER A 8 40.88 18.56 -21.96
N ALA A 9 40.82 19.59 -21.10
CA ALA A 9 41.78 20.72 -21.18
C ALA A 9 43.23 20.36 -20.79
N ARG A 10 43.47 19.22 -20.12
CA ARG A 10 44.78 18.77 -19.64
C ARG A 10 45.42 17.65 -20.48
N MET A 11 44.80 17.25 -21.59
CA MET A 11 45.26 16.12 -22.40
C MET A 11 45.83 16.55 -23.75
N ASP A 12 46.90 15.88 -24.20
CA ASP A 12 47.49 16.05 -25.55
C ASP A 12 46.47 15.72 -26.66
N GLU A 13 46.54 16.41 -27.80
CA GLU A 13 45.60 16.25 -28.93
C GLU A 13 45.48 14.81 -29.43
N ARG A 14 46.53 14.03 -29.44
CA ARG A 14 46.51 12.60 -29.81
C ARG A 14 45.71 11.74 -28.82
N LYS A 15 45.81 12.02 -27.53
CA LYS A 15 45.01 11.33 -26.50
C LYS A 15 43.55 11.72 -26.58
N ARG A 16 43.22 12.99 -26.88
CA ARG A 16 41.85 13.46 -27.12
C ARG A 16 41.19 12.76 -28.31
N ALA A 17 41.93 12.58 -29.42
CA ALA A 17 41.41 11.84 -30.58
C ALA A 17 41.18 10.38 -30.24
N GLY A 18 42.09 9.72 -29.54
CA GLY A 18 41.92 8.32 -29.08
C GLY A 18 40.69 8.13 -28.19
N PHE A 19 40.47 8.98 -27.16
CA PHE A 19 39.26 8.93 -26.29
C PHE A 19 37.97 9.17 -27.07
N ARG A 20 38.01 10.02 -28.10
CA ARG A 20 36.83 10.26 -28.95
C ARG A 20 36.45 9.02 -29.78
N TYR A 21 37.42 8.30 -30.36
CA TYR A 21 37.17 7.05 -31.09
C TYR A 21 36.69 5.93 -30.17
N VAL A 22 37.28 5.80 -28.97
CA VAL A 22 36.82 4.84 -27.96
C VAL A 22 35.38 5.15 -27.55
N GLY A 23 35.03 6.40 -27.33
CA GLY A 23 33.66 6.82 -27.02
C GLY A 23 32.67 6.49 -28.15
N ILE A 24 33.05 6.71 -29.40
CA ILE A 24 32.25 6.33 -30.58
C ILE A 24 32.05 4.80 -30.62
N ALA A 25 33.09 4.01 -30.42
CA ALA A 25 33.03 2.56 -30.42
C ALA A 25 32.07 2.03 -29.32
N ILE A 26 32.15 2.57 -28.10
CA ILE A 26 31.27 2.20 -27.00
C ILE A 26 29.79 2.49 -27.33
N VAL A 27 29.47 3.68 -27.88
CA VAL A 27 28.14 4.04 -28.26
C VAL A 27 27.58 3.11 -29.36
N LEU A 28 28.43 2.75 -30.33
CA LEU A 28 28.08 1.80 -31.40
C LEU A 28 27.76 0.42 -30.84
N ILE A 29 28.62 -0.12 -29.97
CA ILE A 29 28.41 -1.43 -29.32
C ILE A 29 27.12 -1.44 -28.52
N VAL A 30 26.87 -0.41 -27.70
CA VAL A 30 25.64 -0.30 -26.92
C VAL A 30 24.42 -0.20 -27.84
N THR A 31 24.50 0.56 -28.92
CA THR A 31 23.40 0.71 -29.89
C THR A 31 23.04 -0.63 -30.53
N VAL A 32 24.04 -1.37 -31.02
CA VAL A 32 23.85 -2.69 -31.63
C VAL A 32 23.28 -3.67 -30.60
N TRP A 33 23.84 -3.69 -29.41
CA TRP A 33 23.41 -4.60 -28.35
C TRP A 33 21.96 -4.35 -27.92
N VAL A 34 21.57 -3.09 -27.66
CA VAL A 34 20.18 -2.74 -27.32
C VAL A 34 19.24 -3.05 -28.49
N THR A 35 19.65 -2.77 -29.71
CA THR A 35 18.83 -3.06 -30.91
C THR A 35 18.58 -4.56 -31.05
N VAL A 36 19.63 -5.40 -30.96
CA VAL A 36 19.50 -6.86 -31.02
C VAL A 36 18.66 -7.38 -29.86
N SER A 37 18.85 -6.85 -28.65
CA SER A 37 18.06 -7.23 -27.46
C SER A 37 16.57 -7.00 -27.63
N VAL A 38 16.17 -5.81 -28.11
CA VAL A 38 14.76 -5.44 -28.29
C VAL A 38 14.15 -6.20 -29.46
N VAL A 39 14.82 -6.25 -30.63
CA VAL A 39 14.30 -6.94 -31.82
C VAL A 39 14.19 -8.44 -31.59
N SER A 40 15.19 -9.05 -30.96
CA SER A 40 15.11 -10.47 -30.61
C SER A 40 14.00 -10.75 -29.60
N TYR A 41 13.84 -9.91 -28.57
CA TYR A 41 12.77 -10.04 -27.59
C TYR A 41 11.38 -10.00 -28.25
N LEU A 42 11.15 -9.10 -29.20
CA LEU A 42 9.87 -9.02 -29.93
C LEU A 42 9.54 -10.31 -30.70
N SER A 43 10.54 -11.10 -31.11
CA SER A 43 10.34 -12.38 -31.82
C SER A 43 10.30 -13.58 -30.88
N THR A 44 11.06 -13.59 -29.77
CA THR A 44 11.24 -14.75 -28.88
C THR A 44 10.46 -14.67 -27.57
N TRP A 45 9.73 -13.57 -27.29
CA TRP A 45 9.10 -13.32 -26.00
C TRP A 45 8.21 -14.45 -25.48
N ARG A 46 7.53 -15.19 -26.36
CA ARG A 46 6.67 -16.33 -25.97
C ARG A 46 7.49 -17.52 -25.49
N GLN A 47 8.64 -17.77 -26.09
CA GLN A 47 9.52 -18.87 -25.75
C GLN A 47 10.29 -18.57 -24.46
N ASP A 48 10.66 -17.31 -24.28
CA ASP A 48 11.42 -16.83 -23.12
C ASP A 48 10.51 -16.39 -21.94
N GLN A 49 9.18 -16.52 -22.06
CA GLN A 49 8.23 -16.07 -21.03
C GLN A 49 8.38 -16.85 -19.72
N SER A 50 8.80 -18.12 -19.78
CA SER A 50 9.04 -19.00 -18.62
C SER A 50 10.49 -19.02 -18.15
N TYR A 51 11.28 -18.02 -18.55
CA TYR A 51 12.70 -17.95 -18.17
C TYR A 51 12.90 -17.89 -16.65
N VAL A 52 13.69 -18.82 -16.13
CA VAL A 52 14.20 -18.88 -14.77
C VAL A 52 15.71 -18.59 -14.79
N PRO A 53 16.26 -17.78 -13.87
CA PRO A 53 17.71 -17.54 -13.82
C PRO A 53 18.50 -18.84 -13.77
N GLY A 54 19.36 -19.08 -14.78
CA GLY A 54 20.16 -20.30 -14.90
C GLY A 54 19.77 -21.23 -16.05
N THR A 55 18.64 -20.98 -16.77
CA THR A 55 18.29 -21.71 -17.99
C THR A 55 18.78 -20.98 -19.25
N GLU A 56 18.85 -21.72 -20.37
CA GLU A 56 19.20 -21.11 -21.66
C GLU A 56 18.06 -20.23 -22.18
N VAL A 57 18.41 -19.06 -22.72
CA VAL A 57 17.48 -18.07 -23.30
C VAL A 57 17.63 -18.07 -24.80
N VAL A 58 16.52 -18.02 -25.52
CA VAL A 58 16.50 -17.96 -26.99
C VAL A 58 16.84 -16.57 -27.54
N ASN A 59 16.85 -15.54 -26.67
CA ASN A 59 17.20 -14.18 -27.07
C ASN A 59 18.65 -14.10 -27.59
N ALA A 60 18.83 -13.56 -28.81
CA ALA A 60 20.13 -13.47 -29.49
C ALA A 60 21.22 -12.68 -28.73
N ALA A 61 20.84 -11.83 -27.78
CA ALA A 61 21.74 -11.08 -26.93
C ALA A 61 21.90 -11.68 -25.52
N SER A 62 21.65 -13.00 -25.35
CA SER A 62 21.71 -13.76 -24.11
C SER A 62 20.74 -13.31 -22.99
N SER A 63 20.89 -13.78 -21.76
CA SER A 63 20.03 -13.44 -20.61
C SER A 63 20.03 -11.95 -20.28
N SER A 64 21.14 -11.26 -20.49
CA SER A 64 21.22 -9.80 -20.33
C SER A 64 20.45 -9.04 -21.40
N GLY A 65 20.47 -9.50 -22.64
CA GLY A 65 19.64 -8.96 -23.70
C GLY A 65 18.15 -9.21 -23.51
N PHE A 66 17.79 -10.40 -23.04
CA PHE A 66 16.43 -10.70 -22.64
C PHE A 66 15.94 -9.74 -21.54
N SER A 67 16.72 -9.51 -20.49
CA SER A 67 16.36 -8.61 -19.39
C SER A 67 16.11 -7.18 -19.87
N ILE A 68 16.95 -6.66 -20.78
CA ILE A 68 16.76 -5.33 -21.38
C ILE A 68 15.56 -5.29 -22.31
N GLY A 69 15.39 -6.29 -23.15
CA GLY A 69 14.22 -6.42 -24.02
C GLY A 69 12.92 -6.45 -23.23
N LYS A 70 12.86 -7.27 -22.16
CA LYS A 70 11.73 -7.35 -21.25
C LYS A 70 11.45 -6.00 -20.56
N PHE A 71 12.48 -5.36 -20.03
CA PHE A 71 12.34 -4.06 -19.39
C PHE A 71 11.78 -2.98 -20.33
N LEU A 72 12.32 -2.88 -21.54
CA LEU A 72 11.90 -1.84 -22.50
C LEU A 72 10.54 -2.12 -23.13
N VAL A 73 10.24 -3.39 -23.42
CA VAL A 73 9.00 -3.78 -24.10
C VAL A 73 7.89 -4.09 -23.10
N THR A 74 8.05 -5.08 -22.24
CA THR A 74 6.99 -5.51 -21.31
C THR A 74 6.78 -4.51 -20.16
N ASP A 75 7.85 -4.17 -19.46
CA ASP A 75 7.76 -3.42 -18.21
C ASP A 75 7.72 -1.90 -18.42
N SER A 76 8.02 -1.41 -19.66
CA SER A 76 8.00 0.03 -19.95
C SER A 76 7.01 0.35 -21.08
N PHE A 77 7.48 0.44 -22.32
CA PHE A 77 6.79 1.17 -23.40
C PHE A 77 6.15 0.30 -24.50
N GLY A 78 6.21 -0.99 -24.43
CA GLY A 78 5.72 -1.88 -25.48
C GLY A 78 6.47 -1.69 -26.80
N LEU A 79 5.76 -1.74 -27.92
CA LEU A 79 6.32 -1.46 -29.26
C LEU A 79 6.88 -0.04 -29.40
N ALA A 80 6.43 0.90 -28.58
CA ALA A 80 6.95 2.27 -28.60
C ALA A 80 8.43 2.36 -28.17
N SER A 81 8.98 1.32 -27.54
CA SER A 81 10.42 1.19 -27.24
C SER A 81 11.32 1.29 -28.48
N LEU A 82 10.80 1.00 -29.68
CA LEU A 82 11.51 1.19 -30.94
C LEU A 82 11.89 2.66 -31.21
N CYS A 83 11.21 3.63 -30.61
CA CYS A 83 11.60 5.04 -30.67
C CYS A 83 12.92 5.29 -29.91
N ILE A 84 13.17 4.56 -28.83
CA ILE A 84 14.43 4.62 -28.07
C ILE A 84 15.58 4.03 -28.91
N VAL A 85 15.32 2.88 -29.54
CA VAL A 85 16.28 2.25 -30.47
C VAL A 85 16.60 3.22 -31.62
N LEU A 86 15.59 3.85 -32.22
CA LEU A 86 15.76 4.84 -33.28
C LEU A 86 16.62 6.03 -32.80
N PHE A 87 16.41 6.52 -31.58
CA PHE A 87 17.24 7.57 -31.02
C PHE A 87 18.71 7.17 -30.90
N LEU A 88 19.01 5.96 -30.42
CA LEU A 88 20.37 5.44 -30.31
C LEU A 88 21.01 5.30 -31.70
N ILE A 89 20.27 4.84 -32.71
CA ILE A 89 20.75 4.78 -34.10
C ILE A 89 21.07 6.19 -34.64
N LEU A 90 20.21 7.17 -34.37
CA LEU A 90 20.47 8.56 -34.78
C LEU A 90 21.69 9.17 -34.07
N CYS A 91 21.91 8.84 -32.80
CA CYS A 91 23.12 9.22 -32.08
C CYS A 91 24.35 8.61 -32.73
N SER A 92 24.34 7.32 -33.02
CA SER A 92 25.43 6.58 -33.65
C SER A 92 25.73 7.12 -35.07
N ALA A 93 24.68 7.34 -35.86
CA ALA A 93 24.80 7.94 -37.21
C ALA A 93 25.43 9.34 -37.15
N LYS A 94 25.06 10.18 -36.19
CA LYS A 94 25.61 11.54 -36.02
C LYS A 94 27.07 11.52 -35.58
N LEU A 95 27.47 10.52 -34.79
CA LEU A 95 28.84 10.32 -34.35
C LEU A 95 29.72 9.82 -35.50
N LEU A 96 29.23 8.93 -36.37
CA LEU A 96 29.91 8.40 -37.54
C LEU A 96 30.02 9.42 -38.67
N TRP A 97 28.93 10.10 -38.98
CA TRP A 97 28.82 11.10 -40.05
C TRP A 97 28.58 12.50 -39.48
N SER A 98 29.66 13.21 -39.18
CA SER A 98 29.60 14.60 -38.65
C SER A 98 28.89 15.57 -39.59
N ALA A 99 28.82 15.27 -40.90
CA ALA A 99 28.11 16.06 -41.91
C ALA A 99 26.56 16.04 -41.74
N LEU A 100 25.97 15.08 -40.99
CA LEU A 100 24.55 15.03 -40.75
C LEU A 100 24.10 16.20 -39.89
N LYS A 101 23.23 17.07 -40.45
CA LYS A 101 22.64 18.24 -39.74
C LYS A 101 21.51 17.85 -38.84
N ILE A 102 21.71 16.88 -37.93
CA ILE A 102 20.69 16.43 -36.97
C ILE A 102 20.88 17.15 -35.65
N ASN A 103 19.83 17.80 -35.16
CA ASN A 103 19.81 18.38 -33.82
C ASN A 103 19.41 17.30 -32.79
N LEU A 104 20.43 16.68 -32.17
CA LEU A 104 20.20 15.57 -31.21
C LEU A 104 19.34 15.97 -30.02
N LYS A 105 19.40 17.22 -29.54
CA LYS A 105 18.53 17.71 -28.46
C LYS A 105 17.06 17.68 -28.87
N LYS A 106 16.75 18.19 -30.07
CA LYS A 106 15.40 18.17 -30.62
C LYS A 106 14.93 16.74 -30.89
N ALA A 107 15.80 15.88 -31.42
CA ALA A 107 15.50 14.47 -31.66
C ALA A 107 15.25 13.71 -30.36
N PHE A 108 16.04 13.96 -29.28
CA PHE A 108 15.86 13.35 -27.97
C PHE A 108 14.47 13.68 -27.39
N PHE A 109 14.16 14.98 -27.23
CA PHE A 109 12.89 15.38 -26.67
C PHE A 109 11.70 14.95 -27.53
N GLY A 110 11.85 15.00 -28.86
CA GLY A 110 10.82 14.59 -29.79
C GLY A 110 10.54 13.09 -29.77
N LEU A 111 11.56 12.25 -29.77
CA LEU A 111 11.39 10.80 -29.70
C LEU A 111 10.97 10.34 -28.31
N LEU A 112 11.47 10.97 -27.26
CA LEU A 112 11.06 10.66 -25.88
C LEU A 112 9.55 10.94 -25.68
N THR A 113 9.09 12.12 -26.05
CA THR A 113 7.65 12.45 -25.96
C THR A 113 6.80 11.55 -26.87
N LEU A 114 7.30 11.23 -28.06
CA LEU A 114 6.62 10.29 -28.96
C LEU A 114 6.53 8.88 -28.37
N THR A 115 7.55 8.41 -27.65
CA THR A 115 7.53 7.10 -26.97
C THR A 115 6.36 7.02 -25.99
N PHE A 116 6.15 8.04 -25.17
CA PHE A 116 5.01 8.07 -24.23
C PHE A 116 3.65 8.15 -24.96
N LEU A 117 3.53 9.02 -25.95
CA LEU A 117 2.27 9.15 -26.71
C LEU A 117 1.94 7.89 -27.51
N LEU A 118 2.94 7.26 -28.11
CA LEU A 118 2.75 6.03 -28.86
C LEU A 118 2.45 4.83 -27.95
N SER A 119 3.12 4.75 -26.78
CA SER A 119 2.81 3.74 -25.76
C SER A 119 1.35 3.86 -25.29
N TRP A 120 0.87 5.09 -25.05
CA TRP A 120 -0.53 5.34 -24.70
C TRP A 120 -1.49 4.98 -25.85
N LEU A 121 -1.19 5.37 -27.07
CA LEU A 121 -2.00 5.02 -28.26
C LEU A 121 -2.12 3.51 -28.46
N LEU A 122 -1.01 2.78 -28.32
CA LEU A 122 -0.98 1.32 -28.45
C LEU A 122 -1.77 0.62 -27.34
N ALA A 123 -1.65 1.08 -26.09
CA ALA A 123 -2.45 0.55 -24.99
C ALA A 123 -3.95 0.86 -25.14
N TYR A 124 -4.28 2.02 -25.71
CA TYR A 124 -5.64 2.38 -26.05
C TYR A 124 -6.23 1.47 -27.15
N ALA A 125 -5.40 1.14 -28.14
CA ALA A 125 -5.77 0.17 -29.20
C ALA A 125 -5.97 -1.24 -28.64
N ASP A 126 -5.17 -1.68 -27.68
CA ASP A 126 -5.33 -2.99 -27.00
C ASP A 126 -6.70 -3.13 -26.34
N ILE A 127 -7.17 -2.07 -25.67
CA ILE A 127 -8.49 -2.05 -25.02
C ILE A 127 -9.60 -2.14 -26.07
N TRP A 128 -9.47 -1.40 -27.16
CA TRP A 128 -10.45 -1.41 -28.25
C TRP A 128 -10.52 -2.77 -28.97
N ALA A 129 -9.38 -3.46 -29.08
CA ALA A 129 -9.26 -4.78 -29.71
C ALA A 129 -9.60 -5.96 -28.77
N GLY A 130 -10.04 -5.71 -27.52
CA GLY A 130 -10.44 -6.74 -26.57
C GLY A 130 -9.29 -7.39 -25.80
N ASN A 131 -8.35 -6.60 -25.32
CA ASN A 131 -7.25 -7.01 -24.41
C ASN A 131 -6.37 -8.15 -24.94
N LEU A 132 -5.74 -7.93 -26.07
CA LEU A 132 -4.70 -8.83 -26.59
C LEU A 132 -3.42 -8.64 -25.76
N TYR A 133 -3.10 -9.59 -24.88
CA TYR A 133 -1.88 -9.58 -24.04
C TYR A 133 -0.63 -9.90 -24.87
N TYR A 134 -0.27 -9.03 -25.79
CA TYR A 134 1.00 -9.17 -26.51
C TYR A 134 2.17 -8.78 -25.61
N PHE A 135 3.28 -9.46 -25.77
CA PHE A 135 4.56 -9.20 -25.06
C PHE A 135 4.48 -9.22 -23.53
N GLY A 136 3.42 -9.76 -22.92
CA GLY A 136 3.22 -9.83 -21.46
C GLY A 136 2.81 -8.52 -20.77
N GLY A 137 2.73 -7.41 -21.51
CA GLY A 137 2.32 -6.10 -21.00
C GLY A 137 1.39 -5.32 -21.94
N GLY A 138 0.92 -5.96 -23.02
CA GLY A 138 0.20 -5.31 -24.13
C GLY A 138 1.12 -4.62 -25.13
N LEU A 139 0.55 -4.16 -26.25
CA LEU A 139 1.30 -3.45 -27.30
C LEU A 139 1.92 -2.13 -26.79
N GLY A 140 1.26 -1.48 -25.84
CA GLY A 140 1.73 -0.26 -25.19
C GLY A 140 2.67 -0.46 -24.00
N GLY A 141 2.86 -1.69 -23.54
CA GLY A 141 3.60 -2.00 -22.32
C GLY A 141 2.92 -1.49 -21.04
N ARG A 142 3.55 -1.72 -19.89
CA ARG A 142 2.98 -1.29 -18.59
C ARG A 142 2.82 0.22 -18.45
N CYS A 143 3.68 1.03 -19.10
CA CYS A 143 3.57 2.48 -19.07
C CYS A 143 2.30 2.96 -19.78
N GLY A 144 2.01 2.43 -20.98
CA GLY A 144 0.79 2.75 -21.72
C GLY A 144 -0.46 2.34 -20.94
N SER A 145 -0.49 1.13 -20.40
CA SER A 145 -1.60 0.62 -19.60
C SER A 145 -1.82 1.45 -18.32
N ALA A 146 -0.75 1.90 -17.66
CA ALA A 146 -0.84 2.78 -16.49
C ALA A 146 -1.42 4.17 -16.85
N ILE A 147 -1.03 4.75 -18.00
CA ILE A 147 -1.58 6.03 -18.47
C ILE A 147 -3.08 5.86 -18.75
N VAL A 148 -3.50 4.80 -19.44
CA VAL A 148 -4.92 4.55 -19.70
C VAL A 148 -5.69 4.33 -18.41
N GLY A 149 -5.13 3.60 -17.44
CA GLY A 149 -5.70 3.41 -16.11
C GLY A 149 -5.90 4.74 -15.38
N TRP A 150 -4.94 5.66 -15.47
CA TRP A 150 -5.03 6.99 -14.86
C TRP A 150 -6.15 7.85 -15.47
N PHE A 151 -6.38 7.71 -16.79
CA PHE A 151 -7.46 8.42 -17.48
C PHE A 151 -8.80 7.67 -17.48
N SER A 152 -8.89 6.50 -16.85
CA SER A 152 -10.15 5.71 -16.79
C SER A 152 -11.33 6.48 -16.18
N GLY A 153 -11.06 7.33 -15.17
CA GLY A 153 -12.08 8.17 -14.52
C GLY A 153 -12.63 9.31 -15.40
N VAL A 154 -11.97 9.67 -16.50
CA VAL A 154 -12.38 10.74 -17.40
C VAL A 154 -13.26 10.21 -18.55
N GLY A 155 -13.32 8.90 -18.72
CA GLY A 155 -14.06 8.22 -19.78
C GLY A 155 -13.25 7.96 -21.04
N PHE A 156 -13.53 6.83 -21.67
CA PHE A 156 -12.77 6.31 -22.81
C PHE A 156 -12.69 7.30 -24.00
N ILE A 157 -13.82 7.90 -24.39
CA ILE A 157 -13.87 8.82 -25.54
C ILE A 157 -13.06 10.09 -25.26
N VAL A 158 -13.20 10.66 -24.05
CA VAL A 158 -12.51 11.90 -23.66
C VAL A 158 -11.00 11.69 -23.61
N ALA A 159 -10.54 10.57 -23.05
CA ALA A 159 -9.13 10.17 -23.05
C ALA A 159 -8.56 10.04 -24.47
N GLY A 160 -9.33 9.49 -25.41
CA GLY A 160 -8.96 9.41 -26.81
C GLY A 160 -8.85 10.79 -27.49
N CYS A 161 -9.77 11.71 -27.20
CA CYS A 161 -9.70 13.08 -27.69
C CYS A 161 -8.47 13.84 -27.15
N ILE A 162 -8.15 13.67 -25.87
CA ILE A 162 -6.95 14.25 -25.27
C ILE A 162 -5.68 13.70 -25.95
N LEU A 163 -5.60 12.40 -26.16
CA LEU A 163 -4.47 11.75 -26.83
C LEU A 163 -4.29 12.30 -28.25
N LEU A 164 -5.37 12.41 -29.04
CA LEU A 164 -5.33 12.98 -30.40
C LEU A 164 -4.89 14.45 -30.38
N ALA A 165 -5.36 15.25 -29.43
CA ALA A 165 -4.95 16.64 -29.25
C ALA A 165 -3.45 16.74 -28.94
N LEU A 166 -2.93 15.90 -28.05
CA LEU A 166 -1.50 15.88 -27.71
C LEU A 166 -0.64 15.41 -28.88
N LEU A 167 -1.08 14.41 -29.66
CA LEU A 167 -0.40 13.98 -30.89
C LEU A 167 -0.39 15.10 -31.94
N PHE A 168 -1.49 15.84 -32.09
CA PHE A 168 -1.56 16.99 -32.98
C PHE A 168 -0.57 18.10 -32.55
N ILE A 169 -0.55 18.45 -31.25
CA ILE A 169 0.40 19.43 -30.68
C ILE A 169 1.84 18.95 -30.90
N TRP A 170 2.13 17.67 -30.64
CA TRP A 170 3.45 17.11 -30.88
C TRP A 170 3.88 17.25 -32.34
N LEU A 171 2.99 16.89 -33.29
CA LEU A 171 3.25 16.99 -34.72
C LEU A 171 3.47 18.45 -35.16
N PHE A 172 2.67 19.38 -34.62
CA PHE A 172 2.81 20.80 -34.85
C PHE A 172 4.17 21.35 -34.37
N CYS A 173 4.62 20.96 -33.18
CA CYS A 173 5.91 21.38 -32.63
C CYS A 173 7.12 20.75 -33.33
N MET A 174 6.99 19.52 -33.82
CA MET A 174 8.12 18.78 -34.37
C MET A 174 8.29 18.94 -35.87
N SER A 175 7.21 19.13 -36.64
CA SER A 175 7.21 19.22 -38.12
C SER A 175 6.95 20.66 -38.59
N ARG A 176 7.99 21.32 -39.11
CA ARG A 176 7.85 22.65 -39.74
C ARG A 176 6.85 22.64 -40.90
N ARG A 177 6.87 21.60 -41.75
CA ARG A 177 5.95 21.46 -42.88
C ARG A 177 4.48 21.39 -42.44
N PHE A 178 4.21 20.69 -41.33
CA PHE A 178 2.84 20.58 -40.80
C PHE A 178 2.40 21.88 -40.14
N SER A 179 3.28 22.52 -39.37
CA SER A 179 3.05 23.85 -38.81
C SER A 179 2.74 24.87 -39.88
N ASP A 180 3.56 24.92 -40.97
CA ASP A 180 3.35 25.86 -42.08
C ASP A 180 2.04 25.54 -42.85
N TRP A 181 1.67 24.27 -43.02
CA TRP A 181 0.42 23.86 -43.64
C TRP A 181 -0.80 24.27 -42.78
N VAL A 182 -0.78 24.14 -41.47
CA VAL A 182 -1.83 24.56 -40.56
C VAL A 182 -1.97 26.09 -40.56
N MET A 183 -0.85 26.83 -40.53
CA MET A 183 -0.84 28.29 -40.52
C MET A 183 -1.30 28.88 -41.85
N ASN A 184 -0.95 28.29 -42.99
CA ASN A 184 -1.35 28.77 -44.30
C ASN A 184 -2.86 28.58 -44.62
N ARG A 185 -3.52 27.61 -43.97
CA ARG A 185 -4.99 27.45 -44.08
C ARG A 185 -5.80 28.59 -43.43
N ARG A 186 -5.18 29.40 -42.56
CA ARG A 186 -5.82 30.51 -41.87
C ARG A 186 -5.58 31.89 -42.54
N LYS A 187 -4.87 31.96 -43.68
CA LYS A 187 -4.73 33.24 -44.39
C LYS A 187 -5.99 33.43 -45.23
N PRO A 188 -6.74 34.52 -45.05
CA PRO A 188 -7.80 34.90 -45.98
C PRO A 188 -7.19 35.15 -47.36
N ALA A 189 -7.95 34.89 -48.43
CA ALA A 189 -7.52 35.13 -49.81
C ALA A 189 -7.15 36.63 -49.94
N PRO A 190 -6.08 36.98 -50.73
CA PRO A 190 -5.72 38.36 -50.91
C PRO A 190 -6.81 39.06 -51.69
N GLU A 191 -7.27 40.22 -51.21
CA GLU A 191 -8.09 41.16 -51.95
C GLU A 191 -7.35 41.68 -53.19
N PRO A 192 -8.04 41.97 -54.35
CA PRO A 192 -7.37 42.42 -55.55
C PRO A 192 -6.86 43.87 -55.36
N GLU A 193 -5.58 44.05 -55.71
CA GLU A 193 -4.82 45.26 -55.69
C GLU A 193 -5.30 46.26 -56.77
N ASN A 194 -5.82 47.42 -56.35
CA ASN A 194 -6.02 48.52 -57.26
C ASN A 194 -4.71 49.31 -57.35
N GLN A 195 -4.15 49.34 -58.56
CA GLN A 195 -3.08 50.26 -58.93
C GLN A 195 -3.57 51.72 -58.95
N ASP A 196 -2.83 52.70 -58.32
CA ASP A 196 -2.48 53.92 -59.00
C ASP A 196 -1.41 54.73 -58.22
N LEU A 197 -0.33 55.01 -59.01
CA LEU A 197 0.48 56.23 -59.16
C LEU A 197 1.24 56.88 -57.97
N THR A 198 2.57 56.72 -58.06
CA THR A 198 3.69 57.52 -57.50
C THR A 198 3.59 59.00 -57.84
N PRO A 199 4.38 60.02 -57.30
CA PRO A 199 5.82 59.92 -57.10
C PRO A 199 6.48 60.70 -55.90
N ALA A 200 7.77 60.42 -55.75
CA ALA A 200 8.91 61.29 -55.39
C ALA A 200 9.29 61.58 -53.93
N THR A 201 10.46 61.13 -53.64
CA THR A 201 11.47 61.43 -52.58
C THR A 201 11.84 62.96 -52.45
N PRO A 202 12.65 63.53 -51.50
CA PRO A 202 13.75 62.82 -50.83
C PRO A 202 14.10 63.18 -49.33
N ALA A 203 14.95 62.32 -48.75
CA ALA A 203 16.11 62.57 -47.90
C ALA A 203 16.06 63.34 -46.58
N THR A 204 16.56 62.81 -45.52
CA THR A 204 17.83 63.02 -44.83
C THR A 204 17.74 62.91 -43.31
N SER A 205 18.49 62.03 -42.76
CA SER A 205 19.43 62.13 -41.64
C SER A 205 18.99 62.09 -40.15
N ALA A 206 19.69 61.25 -39.49
CA ALA A 206 20.33 61.32 -38.16
C ALA A 206 19.56 60.93 -36.92
N THR A 207 20.09 59.88 -36.35
CA THR A 207 20.17 59.49 -34.95
C THR A 207 20.58 60.60 -33.99
N PRO A 208 20.62 60.51 -32.67
CA PRO A 208 20.37 59.36 -31.76
C PRO A 208 19.71 59.72 -30.38
N ASP A 209 19.54 58.63 -29.60
CA ASP A 209 19.75 58.59 -28.15
C ASP A 209 18.64 58.94 -27.12
N THR A 210 18.61 57.95 -26.24
CA THR A 210 18.44 57.96 -24.75
C THR A 210 17.08 57.95 -24.12
N SER A 211 16.88 56.81 -23.47
CA SER A 211 16.51 56.63 -22.04
C SER A 211 15.10 56.89 -21.49
N VAL A 212 14.72 55.92 -20.67
CA VAL A 212 13.95 56.01 -19.40
C VAL A 212 12.46 55.77 -19.47
N SER A 213 12.05 54.66 -18.87
CA SER A 213 10.78 54.40 -18.19
C SER A 213 10.48 55.48 -17.12
N PRO A 214 9.32 55.60 -16.49
CA PRO A 214 8.31 54.59 -16.16
C PRO A 214 6.85 55.03 -16.05
N ALA A 215 5.99 54.06 -15.77
CA ALA A 215 4.86 54.06 -14.85
C ALA A 215 3.49 54.68 -15.23
N SER A 216 2.49 53.87 -14.98
CA SER A 216 1.23 54.06 -14.27
C SER A 216 -0.01 54.61 -14.99
N SER A 217 -1.04 53.83 -14.72
CA SER A 217 -2.44 54.13 -14.33
C SER A 217 -3.45 54.38 -15.44
N VAL A 218 -4.44 53.56 -15.49
CA VAL A 218 -5.77 53.65 -14.87
C VAL A 218 -6.87 54.24 -15.79
N ILE A 219 -8.01 53.52 -15.83
CA ILE A 219 -9.44 53.95 -15.83
C ILE A 219 -10.25 53.78 -17.11
N LEU A 220 -11.26 52.88 -16.94
CA LEU A 220 -12.73 52.99 -17.18
C LEU A 220 -13.24 53.16 -18.62
N SER A 221 -14.18 52.42 -19.00
CA SER A 221 -15.60 52.30 -18.81
C SER A 221 -16.33 51.93 -20.08
N GLU A 222 -17.34 51.20 -19.89
CA GLU A 222 -18.74 51.16 -20.25
C GLU A 222 -19.08 50.58 -21.63
N ALA A 223 -19.79 49.51 -21.57
CA ALA A 223 -21.22 49.18 -21.54
C ALA A 223 -21.93 49.27 -22.86
N LYS A 224 -22.63 48.25 -23.19
CA LYS A 224 -24.06 48.13 -23.53
C LYS A 224 -24.37 47.02 -24.57
N ASP A 225 -25.16 46.12 -24.12
CA ASP A 225 -26.48 45.62 -24.52
C ASP A 225 -26.69 45.03 -25.95
N LEU A 226 -27.21 43.83 -25.94
CA LEU A 226 -28.56 43.43 -26.34
C LEU A 226 -28.61 41.92 -26.79
N SER A 227 -29.42 41.18 -26.09
CA SER A 227 -30.02 39.92 -26.57
C SER A 227 -31.10 40.22 -27.62
N PRO A 228 -31.70 39.30 -28.36
CA PRO A 228 -32.58 38.29 -27.79
C PRO A 228 -32.64 36.91 -28.53
N ASP A 229 -33.22 35.93 -27.82
CA ASP A 229 -33.88 34.71 -28.27
C ASP A 229 -34.90 34.96 -29.38
N PRO A 230 -35.53 33.95 -29.98
CA PRO A 230 -35.93 32.64 -29.50
C PRO A 230 -36.23 31.53 -30.60
N VAL A 231 -36.66 30.33 -30.10
CA VAL A 231 -37.85 29.59 -30.57
C VAL A 231 -37.69 28.34 -31.48
N PHE A 232 -38.13 27.24 -30.93
CA PHE A 232 -38.99 26.13 -31.42
C PHE A 232 -38.46 25.15 -32.50
N VAL A 233 -38.85 23.90 -32.60
CA VAL A 233 -40.07 23.10 -32.40
C VAL A 233 -39.77 21.60 -32.55
N THR A 234 -40.29 20.74 -31.65
CA THR A 234 -41.05 19.44 -31.80
C THR A 234 -40.64 18.45 -32.89
N SER A 235 -40.81 17.17 -32.80
CA SER A 235 -41.74 16.26 -32.13
C SER A 235 -41.56 14.81 -32.62
N GLN A 236 -42.14 13.89 -31.84
CA GLN A 236 -42.74 12.58 -32.18
C GLN A 236 -41.85 11.36 -32.30
N SER A 237 -42.21 10.14 -31.88
CA SER A 237 -43.40 9.55 -31.21
C SER A 237 -43.08 8.09 -30.86
N LEU A 238 -43.81 7.60 -29.88
CA LEU A 238 -44.04 6.27 -29.31
C LEU A 238 -44.43 5.16 -30.32
N PRO A 239 -44.61 3.84 -30.00
CA PRO A 239 -45.44 3.31 -28.93
C PRO A 239 -44.88 2.09 -28.13
N GLU A 240 -45.27 1.91 -26.87
CA GLU A 240 -46.34 1.16 -26.18
C GLU A 240 -46.30 -0.36 -26.31
N GLU A 241 -46.39 -1.01 -25.12
CA GLU A 241 -47.29 -2.07 -24.64
C GLU A 241 -46.86 -2.46 -23.21
N GLU A 242 -47.64 -2.19 -22.22
CA GLU A 242 -48.69 -2.78 -21.40
C GLU A 242 -48.33 -4.11 -20.71
N GLU A 243 -48.48 -4.16 -19.36
CA GLU A 243 -49.50 -4.79 -18.54
C GLU A 243 -49.17 -4.73 -17.04
N SER A 244 -49.86 -4.13 -16.28
CA SER A 244 -51.06 -4.28 -15.41
C SER A 244 -50.78 -4.49 -13.89
N SER A 245 -51.43 -3.67 -13.17
CA SER A 245 -51.55 -3.41 -11.71
C SER A 245 -52.28 -4.52 -10.92
N PRO A 246 -52.54 -4.42 -9.57
CA PRO A 246 -53.33 -3.33 -8.95
C PRO A 246 -52.95 -2.88 -7.52
N LYS A 247 -53.37 -1.68 -7.17
CA LYS A 247 -53.41 -1.06 -5.84
C LYS A 247 -54.68 -1.42 -5.04
N PRO A 248 -54.69 -1.24 -3.72
CA PRO A 248 -55.90 -0.84 -3.02
C PRO A 248 -55.85 0.47 -2.26
N ARG A 249 -56.99 1.08 -2.28
CA ARG A 249 -57.54 2.34 -1.81
C ARG A 249 -57.24 2.75 -0.36
N ARG A 250 -56.98 4.05 -0.21
CA ARG A 250 -57.11 4.82 1.04
C ARG A 250 -58.58 5.29 1.26
N LYS A 251 -59.01 5.22 2.51
CA LYS A 251 -60.19 5.96 3.02
C LYS A 251 -59.74 7.29 3.65
N ARG A 252 -60.48 8.33 3.34
CA ARG A 252 -60.45 9.67 3.94
C ARG A 252 -61.34 9.65 5.18
N GLU A 253 -60.91 10.35 6.23
CA GLU A 253 -61.83 11.03 7.16
C GLU A 253 -61.29 12.41 7.52
N LYS A 254 -62.24 13.34 7.70
CA LYS A 254 -62.13 14.79 7.79
C LYS A 254 -62.17 15.27 9.24
N ASP A 255 -61.67 16.51 9.39
CA ASP A 255 -62.05 17.65 10.27
C ASP A 255 -61.42 17.69 11.68
N GLN A 256 -60.66 18.70 12.03
CA GLN A 256 -61.09 20.02 12.46
C GLN A 256 -59.93 21.00 12.65
N THR A 257 -60.21 22.22 12.34
CA THR A 257 -59.43 23.47 12.48
C THR A 257 -59.20 23.87 13.94
N GLU A 258 -57.98 24.29 14.29
CA GLU A 258 -57.76 25.39 15.26
C GLU A 258 -56.53 26.21 14.81
N GLU A 259 -56.78 27.52 14.72
CA GLU A 259 -55.79 28.56 14.45
C GLU A 259 -54.84 28.73 15.64
N GLY A 260 -53.52 28.80 15.39
CA GLY A 260 -52.56 29.18 16.40
C GLY A 260 -51.20 29.50 15.71
N GLU A 261 -50.84 30.73 15.81
CA GLU A 261 -49.61 31.46 15.52
C GLU A 261 -48.47 30.69 14.80
N GLU A 262 -48.18 31.12 13.57
CA GLU A 262 -46.99 30.77 12.80
C GLU A 262 -45.73 31.31 13.52
N THR A 263 -45.04 30.44 14.24
CA THR A 263 -43.60 30.56 14.41
C THR A 263 -42.94 29.68 13.37
N ASP A 264 -42.17 30.30 12.48
CA ASP A 264 -41.30 29.63 11.50
C ASP A 264 -40.32 28.65 12.18
N ASP A 265 -40.82 27.45 12.48
CA ASP A 265 -39.98 26.33 12.93
C ASP A 265 -39.59 25.53 11.67
N GLU A 266 -38.48 25.90 11.06
CA GLU A 266 -37.90 25.17 9.94
C GLU A 266 -37.61 23.74 10.41
N SER A 267 -38.47 22.82 9.99
CA SER A 267 -38.37 21.40 10.35
C SER A 267 -37.05 20.77 9.95
N ILE A 268 -36.35 20.24 10.93
CA ILE A 268 -35.16 19.44 10.69
C ILE A 268 -35.61 18.08 10.17
N THR A 269 -35.16 17.69 8.98
CA THR A 269 -35.32 16.33 8.51
C THR A 269 -34.30 15.43 9.24
N VAL A 270 -34.79 14.65 10.20
CA VAL A 270 -33.98 13.65 10.90
C VAL A 270 -34.07 12.34 10.13
N ILE A 271 -32.96 11.83 9.64
CA ILE A 271 -32.88 10.50 9.05
C ILE A 271 -32.42 9.57 10.17
N THR A 272 -33.32 8.84 10.74
CA THR A 272 -33.06 7.69 11.63
C THR A 272 -33.23 6.42 10.81
N ASP A 273 -32.22 5.59 10.79
CA ASP A 273 -32.32 4.28 10.14
C ASP A 273 -32.87 3.27 11.16
N ASP A 274 -34.16 3.02 11.07
CA ASP A 274 -34.89 2.06 11.94
C ASP A 274 -34.54 0.59 11.62
N THR A 275 -33.58 0.35 10.70
CA THR A 275 -33.25 -1.02 10.27
C THR A 275 -32.40 -1.80 11.27
N LEU A 276 -32.01 -1.22 12.39
CA LEU A 276 -31.14 -1.86 13.40
C LEU A 276 -31.82 -2.89 14.31
N GLU A 277 -33.17 -3.04 14.29
CA GLU A 277 -33.88 -3.89 15.24
C GLU A 277 -34.28 -5.28 14.74
N GLN A 278 -33.84 -5.72 13.57
CA GLN A 278 -33.97 -7.13 13.26
C GLN A 278 -32.88 -7.92 13.98
N GLU A 279 -33.12 -8.24 15.26
CA GLU A 279 -32.40 -9.29 15.95
C GLU A 279 -32.50 -10.59 15.14
N VAL A 280 -31.46 -10.96 14.45
CA VAL A 280 -31.35 -12.27 13.83
C VAL A 280 -31.23 -13.29 14.98
N LYS A 281 -32.33 -13.97 15.34
CA LYS A 281 -32.38 -14.96 16.41
C LYS A 281 -31.70 -16.29 16.09
N GLU A 282 -31.17 -16.44 14.87
CA GLU A 282 -30.44 -17.66 14.51
C GLU A 282 -29.04 -17.64 15.09
N PRO A 283 -28.58 -18.72 15.73
CA PRO A 283 -27.22 -18.86 16.19
C PRO A 283 -26.26 -18.78 15.00
N LEU A 284 -25.05 -18.29 15.22
CA LEU A 284 -23.97 -18.30 14.20
C LEU A 284 -23.86 -19.73 13.66
N LYS A 285 -23.90 -19.88 12.32
CA LYS A 285 -23.78 -21.21 11.71
C LYS A 285 -22.46 -21.82 12.15
N PRO A 286 -22.47 -23.07 12.66
CA PRO A 286 -21.21 -23.75 12.94
C PRO A 286 -20.39 -23.83 11.67
N ILE A 287 -19.10 -23.53 11.80
CA ILE A 287 -18.12 -23.72 10.72
C ILE A 287 -18.08 -25.22 10.42
N ASP A 288 -18.00 -25.59 9.13
CA ASP A 288 -17.83 -26.99 8.75
C ASP A 288 -16.47 -27.48 9.25
N ASN A 289 -16.53 -28.29 10.31
CA ASN A 289 -15.35 -28.82 11.01
C ASN A 289 -14.73 -30.03 10.29
N ARG A 290 -15.21 -30.38 9.10
CA ARG A 290 -14.73 -31.53 8.32
C ARG A 290 -13.48 -31.17 7.52
N LEU A 291 -12.43 -30.72 8.21
CA LEU A 291 -11.09 -30.67 7.63
C LEU A 291 -10.44 -32.04 7.86
N ASP A 292 -10.01 -32.64 6.77
CA ASP A 292 -9.33 -33.94 6.78
C ASP A 292 -7.99 -33.91 7.45
N PRO A 293 -7.70 -35.15 7.69
CA PRO A 293 -7.41 -35.77 8.96
C PRO A 293 -6.02 -35.40 9.33
N PRO A 294 -5.69 -35.50 10.50
CA PRO A 294 -6.33 -35.55 11.80
C PRO A 294 -6.41 -34.21 12.48
N ASP A 295 -6.28 -33.14 11.69
CA ASP A 295 -6.06 -31.74 12.13
C ASP A 295 -7.37 -31.04 12.51
N GLY A 296 -8.51 -31.67 12.22
CA GLY A 296 -9.82 -31.12 12.57
C GLY A 296 -10.13 -31.33 14.04
N LEU A 297 -10.74 -30.33 14.67
CA LEU A 297 -11.38 -30.42 15.96
C LEU A 297 -12.90 -30.60 15.75
N PRO A 298 -13.41 -31.77 15.41
CA PRO A 298 -14.81 -32.01 15.03
C PRO A 298 -15.78 -31.67 16.13
N TYR A 299 -15.34 -31.54 17.37
CA TYR A 299 -16.14 -31.18 18.53
C TYR A 299 -16.03 -29.72 18.97
N TYR A 300 -15.19 -28.92 18.28
CA TYR A 300 -15.07 -27.50 18.58
C TYR A 300 -16.38 -26.79 18.26
N LYS A 301 -16.85 -25.98 19.22
CA LYS A 301 -18.03 -25.13 19.06
C LYS A 301 -17.62 -23.67 19.21
N VAL A 302 -18.08 -22.85 18.27
CA VAL A 302 -17.93 -21.41 18.41
C VAL A 302 -18.62 -20.97 19.70
N PRO A 303 -18.01 -20.13 20.54
CA PRO A 303 -18.61 -19.65 21.78
C PRO A 303 -19.96 -18.97 21.54
N SER A 304 -20.91 -19.11 22.49
CA SER A 304 -22.18 -18.40 22.39
C SER A 304 -21.99 -16.89 22.47
N LEU A 305 -22.76 -16.14 21.69
CA LEU A 305 -22.80 -14.67 21.78
C LEU A 305 -23.35 -14.17 23.13
N ASP A 306 -23.99 -15.04 23.96
CA ASP A 306 -24.49 -14.68 25.29
C ASP A 306 -23.38 -14.38 26.30
N ILE A 307 -22.12 -14.74 25.97
CA ILE A 307 -20.95 -14.35 26.76
C ILE A 307 -20.71 -12.84 26.67
N LEU A 308 -21.17 -12.22 25.57
CA LEU A 308 -21.02 -10.79 25.33
C LEU A 308 -22.20 -9.99 25.88
N GLY A 309 -21.91 -8.87 26.50
CA GLY A 309 -22.93 -7.98 27.08
C GLY A 309 -23.71 -7.17 26.04
N ASP A 310 -24.95 -6.88 26.34
CA ASP A 310 -25.83 -6.08 25.49
C ASP A 310 -25.73 -4.57 25.75
N TYR A 311 -25.23 -4.16 26.90
CA TYR A 311 -25.08 -2.75 27.33
C TYR A 311 -26.31 -1.87 27.10
N ALA A 312 -27.51 -2.40 27.17
CA ALA A 312 -28.79 -1.73 26.88
C ALA A 312 -28.98 -0.42 27.69
N ASN A 313 -28.51 -0.39 28.94
CA ASN A 313 -28.58 0.80 29.80
C ASN A 313 -27.63 1.95 29.37
N ALA A 314 -26.71 1.70 28.47
CA ALA A 314 -25.75 2.67 27.98
C ALA A 314 -26.07 3.14 26.53
N ARG A 315 -27.24 2.79 26.01
CA ARG A 315 -27.80 3.39 24.81
C ARG A 315 -28.48 4.70 25.18
N HIS A 316 -28.14 5.76 24.51
CA HIS A 316 -28.74 7.08 24.67
C HIS A 316 -29.25 7.56 23.33
N GLU A 317 -30.54 7.84 23.27
CA GLU A 317 -31.12 8.51 22.12
C GLU A 317 -30.83 10.01 22.19
N VAL A 318 -30.50 10.60 21.05
CA VAL A 318 -30.33 12.04 20.93
C VAL A 318 -31.68 12.69 20.88
N SER A 319 -31.97 13.60 21.80
CA SER A 319 -33.26 14.26 21.87
C SER A 319 -33.47 15.27 20.73
N GLN A 320 -34.72 15.45 20.29
CA GLN A 320 -35.06 16.48 19.30
C GLN A 320 -34.63 17.88 19.74
N ASP A 321 -34.69 18.18 21.06
CA ASP A 321 -34.23 19.47 21.61
C ASP A 321 -32.74 19.67 21.43
N GLU A 322 -31.93 18.60 21.52
CA GLU A 322 -30.48 18.66 21.28
C GLU A 322 -30.21 18.90 19.80
N LEU A 323 -30.93 18.22 18.92
CA LEU A 323 -30.80 18.39 17.48
C LEU A 323 -31.17 19.79 17.04
N SER A 324 -32.33 20.30 17.46
CA SER A 324 -32.82 21.64 17.15
C SER A 324 -31.88 22.71 17.70
N ARG A 325 -31.47 22.61 18.96
CA ARG A 325 -30.54 23.51 19.61
C ARG A 325 -29.22 23.60 18.84
N ASN A 326 -28.64 22.48 18.45
CA ASN A 326 -27.36 22.44 17.73
C ASN A 326 -27.50 22.97 16.31
N ASN A 327 -28.60 22.63 15.59
CA ASN A 327 -28.91 23.18 14.27
C ASN A 327 -29.01 24.71 14.28
N ASN A 328 -29.81 25.26 15.21
CA ASN A 328 -29.99 26.70 15.35
C ASN A 328 -28.65 27.40 15.65
N LYS A 329 -27.81 26.82 16.51
CA LYS A 329 -26.48 27.37 16.79
C LYS A 329 -25.56 27.32 15.58
N ILE A 330 -25.56 26.22 14.80
CA ILE A 330 -24.77 26.12 13.57
C ILE A 330 -25.20 27.16 12.55
N ARG A 331 -26.53 27.27 12.30
CA ARG A 331 -27.09 28.29 11.38
C ARG A 331 -26.72 29.70 11.84
N ALA A 332 -26.94 30.04 13.10
CA ALA A 332 -26.62 31.35 13.66
C ALA A 332 -25.12 31.69 13.56
N THR A 333 -24.26 30.74 13.88
CA THR A 333 -22.81 30.94 13.80
C THR A 333 -22.37 31.21 12.37
N LEU A 334 -22.82 30.41 11.40
CA LEU A 334 -22.50 30.58 10.00
C LEU A 334 -23.06 31.89 9.41
N ALA A 335 -24.28 32.27 9.81
CA ALA A 335 -24.91 33.52 9.42
C ALA A 335 -24.13 34.74 9.92
N ASN A 336 -23.60 34.71 11.17
CA ASN A 336 -22.76 35.79 11.73
C ASN A 336 -21.49 36.01 10.90
N TYR A 337 -20.97 35.00 10.24
CA TYR A 337 -19.85 35.09 9.31
C TYR A 337 -20.26 35.27 7.84
N LYS A 338 -21.52 35.62 7.60
CA LYS A 338 -22.10 35.89 6.26
C LYS A 338 -22.08 34.66 5.35
N VAL A 339 -22.10 33.45 5.93
CA VAL A 339 -22.23 32.19 5.21
C VAL A 339 -23.73 31.83 5.18
N GLN A 340 -24.33 31.92 4.00
CA GLN A 340 -25.72 31.55 3.80
C GLN A 340 -25.84 30.06 3.53
N LEU A 341 -26.86 29.43 4.09
CA LEU A 341 -27.17 28.03 3.95
C LEU A 341 -28.51 27.87 3.25
N SER A 342 -28.61 26.87 2.39
CA SER A 342 -29.87 26.45 1.78
C SER A 342 -30.63 25.50 2.69
N ASP A 343 -29.95 24.52 3.29
CA ASP A 343 -30.59 23.53 4.19
C ASP A 343 -29.59 22.92 5.16
N VAL A 344 -30.07 22.25 6.20
CA VAL A 344 -29.29 21.45 7.16
C VAL A 344 -30.04 20.18 7.52
N THR A 345 -29.47 19.03 7.25
CA THR A 345 -30.02 17.72 7.60
C THR A 345 -29.15 17.07 8.67
N ALA A 346 -29.74 16.44 9.68
CA ALA A 346 -29.01 15.77 10.74
C ALA A 346 -29.09 14.24 10.57
N ILE A 347 -27.94 13.57 10.65
CA ILE A 347 -27.82 12.10 10.74
C ILE A 347 -27.26 11.79 12.11
N VAL A 348 -28.05 11.08 12.93
CA VAL A 348 -27.68 10.75 14.31
C VAL A 348 -26.85 9.49 14.33
N GLY A 349 -25.60 9.57 14.82
CA GLY A 349 -24.76 8.41 15.07
C GLY A 349 -24.63 8.10 16.57
N PRO A 350 -23.96 6.99 16.95
CA PRO A 350 -23.90 6.56 18.34
C PRO A 350 -23.13 7.52 19.26
N THR A 351 -22.14 8.24 18.76
CA THR A 351 -21.31 9.16 19.55
C THR A 351 -21.27 10.57 18.98
N VAL A 352 -21.54 10.71 17.69
CA VAL A 352 -21.57 11.97 16.95
C VAL A 352 -22.79 12.07 16.09
N THR A 353 -23.31 13.27 15.95
CA THR A 353 -24.35 13.63 14.97
C THR A 353 -23.68 14.37 13.81
N LEU A 354 -23.94 13.94 12.60
CA LEU A 354 -23.50 14.57 11.37
C LEU A 354 -24.55 15.55 10.88
N TYR A 355 -24.27 16.84 10.94
CA TYR A 355 -25.08 17.88 10.31
C TYR A 355 -24.58 18.09 8.89
N LYS A 356 -25.36 17.65 7.90
CA LYS A 356 -25.10 17.92 6.48
C LYS A 356 -25.60 19.33 6.18
N VAL A 357 -24.70 20.22 5.90
CA VAL A 357 -24.95 21.63 5.63
C VAL A 357 -24.84 21.85 4.13
N TYR A 358 -25.88 22.38 3.52
CA TYR A 358 -25.94 22.72 2.10
C TYR A 358 -25.67 24.22 1.93
N PRO A 359 -24.47 24.63 1.48
CA PRO A 359 -24.15 26.03 1.29
C PRO A 359 -24.94 26.62 0.13
N ALA A 360 -25.37 27.87 0.27
CA ALA A 360 -25.98 28.61 -0.84
C ALA A 360 -24.98 28.79 -2.01
N PRO A 361 -25.49 28.93 -3.26
CA PRO A 361 -24.64 29.19 -4.42
C PRO A 361 -23.67 30.34 -4.20
N GLY A 362 -22.40 30.15 -4.51
CA GLY A 362 -21.33 31.14 -4.33
C GLY A 362 -20.59 31.14 -3.00
N VAL A 363 -21.01 30.31 -2.03
CA VAL A 363 -20.26 30.13 -0.76
C VAL A 363 -19.08 29.18 -0.97
N LYS A 364 -17.90 29.63 -0.55
CA LYS A 364 -16.69 28.78 -0.60
C LYS A 364 -16.66 27.80 0.57
N ILE A 365 -16.51 26.50 0.27
CA ILE A 365 -16.39 25.44 1.31
C ILE A 365 -15.21 25.68 2.26
N SER A 366 -14.10 26.27 1.76
CA SER A 366 -12.94 26.62 2.58
C SER A 366 -13.28 27.60 3.71
N THR A 367 -14.25 28.50 3.49
CA THR A 367 -14.70 29.45 4.52
C THR A 367 -15.39 28.71 5.66
N ILE A 368 -16.28 27.76 5.36
CA ILE A 368 -16.96 26.95 6.38
C ILE A 368 -15.93 26.15 7.17
N ARG A 369 -14.95 25.54 6.48
CA ARG A 369 -13.91 24.75 7.13
C ARG A 369 -13.03 25.56 8.09
N GLN A 370 -12.78 26.83 7.80
CA GLN A 370 -12.01 27.73 8.67
C GLN A 370 -12.75 28.08 9.95
N LEU A 371 -14.08 28.05 9.96
CA LEU A 371 -14.93 28.36 11.12
C LEU A 371 -15.11 27.16 12.09
N GLN A 372 -14.34 26.08 11.92
CA GLN A 372 -14.47 24.86 12.71
C GLN A 372 -14.34 25.12 14.21
N ASP A 373 -13.37 25.92 14.62
CA ASP A 373 -13.13 26.21 16.04
C ASP A 373 -14.19 27.20 16.59
N ASP A 374 -14.67 28.13 15.78
CA ASP A 374 -15.76 29.05 16.15
C ASP A 374 -17.08 28.29 16.37
N ILE A 375 -17.40 27.34 15.47
CA ILE A 375 -18.57 26.46 15.61
C ILE A 375 -18.43 25.58 16.85
N ALA A 376 -17.25 25.05 17.13
CA ALA A 376 -17.02 24.23 18.32
C ALA A 376 -17.25 25.03 19.62
N ILE A 377 -16.81 26.27 19.66
CA ILE A 377 -17.07 27.19 20.80
C ILE A 377 -18.56 27.51 20.94
N ALA A 378 -19.22 27.84 19.85
CA ALA A 378 -20.65 28.18 19.85
C ALA A 378 -21.52 27.01 20.32
N LEU A 379 -21.18 25.80 19.92
CA LEU A 379 -21.85 24.55 20.32
C LEU A 379 -21.48 24.10 21.75
N ASN A 380 -20.41 24.65 22.33
CA ASN A 380 -19.77 24.12 23.55
C ASN A 380 -19.44 22.62 23.42
N ALA A 381 -19.04 22.20 22.22
CA ALA A 381 -18.78 20.81 21.90
C ALA A 381 -17.30 20.46 22.10
N ARG A 382 -17.01 19.26 22.61
CA ARG A 382 -15.63 18.79 22.88
C ARG A 382 -14.79 18.53 21.63
N GLY A 383 -15.39 18.46 20.45
CA GLY A 383 -14.71 18.31 19.18
C GLY A 383 -15.70 18.43 18.05
N VAL A 384 -15.45 19.35 17.15
CA VAL A 384 -16.18 19.49 15.91
C VAL A 384 -15.20 19.15 14.79
N ARG A 385 -15.64 18.35 13.82
CA ARG A 385 -14.86 18.05 12.62
C ARG A 385 -15.68 18.45 11.40
N ILE A 386 -15.05 19.11 10.46
CA ILE A 386 -15.71 19.51 9.20
C ILE A 386 -15.14 18.68 8.07
N THR A 387 -16.01 17.92 7.40
CA THR A 387 -15.69 17.08 6.25
C THR A 387 -16.41 17.57 5.00
N THR A 388 -15.82 17.36 3.85
CA THR A 388 -16.49 17.63 2.56
C THR A 388 -17.09 16.33 2.08
N LEU A 389 -18.39 16.32 1.89
CA LEU A 389 -19.13 15.23 1.27
C LEU A 389 -19.30 15.50 -0.23
N SER A 390 -19.86 14.57 -0.97
CA SER A 390 -20.07 14.71 -2.42
C SER A 390 -21.04 15.83 -2.78
N ASP A 391 -22.02 16.06 -1.92
CA ASP A 391 -23.17 16.96 -2.13
C ASP A 391 -23.27 18.12 -1.13
N SER A 392 -22.52 18.04 -0.02
CA SER A 392 -22.70 18.94 1.13
C SER A 392 -21.40 19.09 1.94
N VAL A 393 -21.47 19.89 3.00
CA VAL A 393 -20.42 19.98 4.02
C VAL A 393 -20.93 19.30 5.28
N GLY A 394 -20.23 18.27 5.72
CA GLY A 394 -20.55 17.58 6.96
C GLY A 394 -19.92 18.28 8.17
N ILE A 395 -20.72 18.65 9.16
CA ILE A 395 -20.27 19.13 10.47
C ILE A 395 -20.58 18.04 11.49
N GLU A 396 -19.54 17.33 11.93
CA GLU A 396 -19.63 16.26 12.91
C GLU A 396 -19.54 16.87 14.33
N VAL A 397 -20.61 16.71 15.10
CA VAL A 397 -20.74 17.26 16.47
C VAL A 397 -20.89 16.12 17.45
N ALA A 398 -20.16 16.17 18.56
CA ALA A 398 -20.29 15.18 19.63
C ALA A 398 -21.66 15.25 20.28
N ASN A 399 -22.33 14.10 20.47
CA ASN A 399 -23.57 13.99 21.21
C ASN A 399 -23.33 14.33 22.69
N ASP A 400 -24.30 14.95 23.37
CA ASP A 400 -24.23 15.27 24.79
C ASP A 400 -23.95 14.01 25.62
N LYS A 401 -24.59 12.88 25.25
CA LYS A 401 -24.36 11.55 25.83
C LYS A 401 -24.01 10.57 24.71
N ALA A 402 -22.81 10.02 24.79
CA ALA A 402 -22.34 9.00 23.85
C ALA A 402 -22.91 7.63 24.21
N SER A 403 -23.39 6.88 23.21
CA SER A 403 -23.84 5.49 23.36
C SER A 403 -22.65 4.53 23.26
N ILE A 404 -22.72 3.43 24.01
CA ILE A 404 -21.80 2.30 23.83
C ILE A 404 -22.32 1.42 22.71
N VAL A 405 -21.42 1.00 21.83
CA VAL A 405 -21.68 0.06 20.75
C VAL A 405 -21.27 -1.35 21.20
N PRO A 406 -22.21 -2.27 21.53
CA PRO A 406 -21.84 -3.62 21.96
C PRO A 406 -21.29 -4.45 20.81
N LEU A 407 -20.21 -5.20 21.03
CA LEU A 407 -19.68 -6.12 20.01
C LEU A 407 -20.70 -7.20 19.64
N LYS A 408 -21.50 -7.67 20.60
CA LYS A 408 -22.59 -8.66 20.39
C LYS A 408 -23.49 -8.28 19.20
N GLN A 409 -23.87 -7.02 19.09
CA GLN A 409 -24.75 -6.54 18.02
C GLN A 409 -24.08 -6.59 16.65
N LEU A 410 -22.81 -6.19 16.57
CA LEU A 410 -22.07 -6.22 15.31
C LEU A 410 -21.92 -7.65 14.81
N LEU A 411 -21.56 -8.58 15.69
CA LEU A 411 -21.40 -10.00 15.33
C LEU A 411 -22.75 -10.65 14.96
N ASN A 412 -23.85 -10.16 15.51
CA ASN A 412 -25.19 -10.64 15.17
C ASN A 412 -25.76 -9.99 13.90
N SER A 413 -25.12 -8.95 13.37
CA SER A 413 -25.60 -8.21 12.19
C SER A 413 -25.55 -9.08 10.92
N PRO A 414 -26.50 -8.87 9.97
CA PRO A 414 -26.46 -9.53 8.67
C PRO A 414 -25.17 -9.23 7.89
N ALA A 415 -24.60 -8.04 8.06
CA ALA A 415 -23.37 -7.63 7.40
C ALA A 415 -22.18 -8.53 7.80
N PHE A 416 -22.07 -8.93 9.07
CA PHE A 416 -21.02 -9.83 9.53
C PHE A 416 -21.37 -11.31 9.23
N ARG A 417 -22.61 -11.75 9.51
CA ARG A 417 -23.01 -13.15 9.37
C ARG A 417 -23.01 -13.66 7.93
N ASN A 418 -23.36 -12.79 6.97
CA ASN A 418 -23.37 -13.11 5.55
C ASN A 418 -22.10 -12.70 4.83
N SER A 419 -21.07 -12.26 5.58
CA SER A 419 -19.79 -11.87 5.00
C SER A 419 -19.14 -13.05 4.28
N LYS A 420 -18.63 -12.79 3.06
CA LYS A 420 -17.83 -13.74 2.27
C LYS A 420 -16.32 -13.52 2.47
N ALA A 421 -15.97 -12.67 3.41
CA ALA A 421 -14.58 -12.36 3.74
C ALA A 421 -13.84 -13.58 4.27
N GLU A 422 -12.55 -13.70 3.94
CA GLU A 422 -11.70 -14.77 4.48
C GLU A 422 -11.39 -14.55 5.97
N LEU A 423 -11.15 -13.30 6.38
CA LEU A 423 -10.92 -12.92 7.77
C LEU A 423 -11.79 -11.71 8.15
N PRO A 424 -13.12 -11.94 8.35
CA PRO A 424 -14.07 -10.85 8.60
C PRO A 424 -13.84 -10.22 9.97
N VAL A 425 -13.77 -8.90 10.02
CA VAL A 425 -13.66 -8.10 11.23
C VAL A 425 -14.80 -7.10 11.28
N ALA A 426 -15.66 -7.21 12.28
CA ALA A 426 -16.70 -6.24 12.57
C ALA A 426 -16.16 -5.20 13.56
N ILE A 427 -15.75 -4.04 13.07
CA ILE A 427 -14.98 -3.09 13.89
C ILE A 427 -15.83 -2.06 14.61
N GLY A 428 -17.03 -1.72 14.11
CA GLY A 428 -17.87 -0.70 14.71
C GLY A 428 -19.00 -0.23 13.82
N TYR A 429 -19.62 0.89 14.20
CA TYR A 429 -20.63 1.59 13.41
C TYR A 429 -20.05 2.83 12.74
N THR A 430 -20.40 3.04 11.48
CA THR A 430 -20.20 4.31 10.78
C THR A 430 -21.07 5.41 11.39
N ILE A 431 -20.90 6.66 10.94
CA ILE A 431 -21.79 7.77 11.35
C ILE A 431 -23.23 7.52 10.86
N SER A 432 -23.40 6.85 9.70
CA SER A 432 -24.71 6.47 9.17
C SER A 432 -25.38 5.30 9.90
N GLN A 433 -24.76 4.79 10.97
CA GLN A 433 -25.17 3.60 11.73
C GLN A 433 -25.02 2.26 10.98
N ASP A 434 -24.32 2.23 9.86
CA ASP A 434 -23.99 0.98 9.19
C ASP A 434 -22.91 0.20 9.92
N VAL A 435 -23.03 -1.12 9.97
CA VAL A 435 -21.98 -1.99 10.53
C VAL A 435 -20.79 -2.02 9.59
N LYS A 436 -19.65 -1.54 10.06
CA LYS A 436 -18.40 -1.60 9.31
C LYS A 436 -17.72 -2.95 9.48
N VAL A 437 -17.78 -3.76 8.42
CA VAL A 437 -17.06 -5.04 8.31
C VAL A 437 -15.99 -4.90 7.23
N PHE A 438 -14.80 -5.42 7.49
CA PHE A 438 -13.73 -5.51 6.49
C PHE A 438 -13.07 -6.89 6.52
N ASP A 439 -12.42 -7.26 5.42
CA ASP A 439 -11.61 -8.48 5.33
C ASP A 439 -10.14 -8.16 5.65
N LEU A 440 -9.61 -8.72 6.74
CA LEU A 440 -8.20 -8.56 7.08
C LEU A 440 -7.27 -9.25 6.06
N ALA A 441 -7.76 -10.25 5.31
CA ALA A 441 -6.97 -10.89 4.26
C ALA A 441 -6.81 -9.99 3.03
N ASP A 442 -7.82 -9.16 2.71
CA ASP A 442 -7.76 -8.17 1.64
C ASP A 442 -6.99 -6.91 2.04
N ALA A 443 -7.13 -6.48 3.30
CA ALA A 443 -6.31 -5.45 3.92
C ALA A 443 -5.16 -6.13 4.72
N PRO A 444 -4.10 -6.61 4.05
CA PRO A 444 -3.24 -7.66 4.54
C PRO A 444 -2.54 -7.34 5.86
N HIS A 445 -2.31 -6.06 6.11
CA HIS A 445 -1.62 -5.59 7.30
C HIS A 445 -2.28 -4.31 7.80
N LEU A 446 -2.44 -4.23 9.12
CA LEU A 446 -3.19 -3.18 9.77
C LEU A 446 -2.28 -2.41 10.75
N LEU A 447 -2.22 -1.10 10.61
CA LEU A 447 -1.59 -0.21 11.57
C LEU A 447 -2.67 0.40 12.48
N VAL A 448 -2.51 0.23 13.80
CA VAL A 448 -3.44 0.76 14.80
C VAL A 448 -2.69 1.72 15.73
N ALA A 449 -3.08 2.98 15.78
CA ALA A 449 -2.43 3.93 16.68
C ALA A 449 -3.42 4.83 17.43
N GLY A 450 -3.01 5.34 18.58
CA GLY A 450 -3.84 6.23 19.37
C GLY A 450 -3.26 6.47 20.76
N ALA A 451 -3.64 7.58 21.40
CA ALA A 451 -3.18 7.90 22.75
C ALA A 451 -3.76 6.92 23.80
N THR A 452 -3.13 6.87 24.95
CA THR A 452 -3.54 5.99 26.06
C THR A 452 -5.00 6.25 26.45
N LYS A 453 -5.76 5.18 26.72
CA LYS A 453 -7.19 5.21 27.11
C LYS A 453 -8.14 5.79 26.05
N GLN A 454 -7.76 5.81 24.77
CA GLN A 454 -8.62 6.31 23.69
C GLN A 454 -9.35 5.21 22.91
N GLY A 455 -9.10 3.92 23.20
CA GLY A 455 -9.80 2.79 22.59
C GLY A 455 -8.91 1.80 21.81
N LYS A 456 -7.57 2.03 21.73
CA LYS A 456 -6.62 1.17 21.00
C LYS A 456 -6.73 -0.31 21.44
N SER A 457 -6.60 -0.57 22.72
CA SER A 457 -6.65 -1.94 23.27
C SER A 457 -8.01 -2.60 23.06
N VAL A 458 -9.10 -1.84 23.26
CA VAL A 458 -10.46 -2.33 22.99
C VAL A 458 -10.61 -2.66 21.50
N GLY A 459 -10.09 -1.81 20.60
CA GLY A 459 -10.13 -2.06 19.15
C GLY A 459 -9.36 -3.31 18.75
N LEU A 460 -8.18 -3.57 19.34
CA LEU A 460 -7.43 -4.80 19.11
C LEU A 460 -8.22 -6.02 19.59
N ASN A 461 -8.84 -5.95 20.77
CA ASN A 461 -9.67 -7.03 21.30
C ASN A 461 -10.92 -7.28 20.46
N VAL A 462 -11.54 -6.23 19.91
CA VAL A 462 -12.67 -6.34 18.97
C VAL A 462 -12.25 -7.09 17.68
N ILE A 463 -11.07 -6.78 17.15
CA ILE A 463 -10.54 -7.46 15.96
C ILE A 463 -10.32 -8.95 16.26
N VAL A 464 -9.62 -9.26 17.36
CA VAL A 464 -9.34 -10.64 17.75
C VAL A 464 -10.64 -11.40 18.05
N ALA A 465 -11.56 -10.82 18.80
CA ALA A 465 -12.85 -11.44 19.09
C ALA A 465 -13.67 -11.70 17.82
N SER A 466 -13.73 -10.75 16.87
CA SER A 466 -14.41 -10.96 15.58
C SER A 466 -13.86 -12.18 14.84
N LEU A 467 -12.54 -12.35 14.84
CA LEU A 467 -11.88 -13.50 14.20
C LEU A 467 -12.14 -14.82 14.96
N LEU A 468 -12.17 -14.79 16.30
CA LEU A 468 -12.49 -16.00 17.11
C LEU A 468 -13.94 -16.46 16.91
N TYR A 469 -14.86 -15.55 16.66
CA TYR A 469 -16.26 -15.88 16.36
C TYR A 469 -16.50 -16.30 14.90
N SER A 470 -15.56 -16.00 13.98
CA SER A 470 -15.72 -16.27 12.54
C SER A 470 -14.95 -17.48 12.05
N LYS A 471 -13.85 -17.86 12.72
CA LYS A 471 -12.92 -18.89 12.24
C LYS A 471 -12.76 -20.06 13.19
N HIS A 472 -12.56 -21.23 12.59
CA HIS A 472 -12.20 -22.45 13.30
C HIS A 472 -10.70 -22.43 13.68
N PRO A 473 -10.28 -23.07 14.80
CA PRO A 473 -8.87 -23.13 15.18
C PRO A 473 -7.94 -23.76 14.14
N SER A 474 -8.46 -24.61 13.26
CA SER A 474 -7.69 -25.19 12.13
C SER A 474 -7.48 -24.21 10.99
N GLU A 475 -8.28 -23.15 10.89
CA GLU A 475 -8.21 -22.16 9.82
C GLU A 475 -7.43 -20.90 10.22
N LEU A 476 -7.24 -20.67 11.53
CA LEU A 476 -6.64 -19.44 12.05
C LEU A 476 -5.73 -19.72 13.24
N LYS A 477 -4.57 -19.06 13.22
CA LYS A 477 -3.63 -19.01 14.34
C LYS A 477 -3.24 -17.58 14.67
N PHE A 478 -2.94 -17.32 15.94
CA PHE A 478 -2.44 -16.03 16.41
C PHE A 478 -1.03 -16.13 16.98
N VAL A 479 -0.26 -15.10 16.81
CA VAL A 479 0.98 -14.81 17.53
C VAL A 479 0.82 -13.48 18.23
N PHE A 480 0.78 -13.48 19.57
CA PHE A 480 0.66 -12.27 20.35
C PHE A 480 2.01 -11.82 20.90
N ILE A 481 2.34 -10.54 20.67
CA ILE A 481 3.55 -9.87 21.18
C ILE A 481 3.09 -8.71 22.05
N ASP A 482 3.22 -8.88 23.38
CA ASP A 482 2.80 -7.91 24.41
C ASP A 482 3.93 -7.65 25.41
N PRO A 483 4.81 -6.69 25.14
CA PRO A 483 5.94 -6.37 26.01
C PRO A 483 5.54 -5.91 27.42
N LYS A 484 4.29 -5.42 27.57
CA LYS A 484 3.77 -4.90 28.84
C LYS A 484 3.00 -5.93 29.66
N MET A 485 2.64 -7.06 29.09
CA MET A 485 1.84 -8.12 29.71
C MET A 485 0.49 -7.64 30.28
N VAL A 486 -0.16 -6.69 29.60
CA VAL A 486 -1.40 -6.07 30.09
C VAL A 486 -2.60 -6.47 29.23
N GLU A 487 -2.44 -6.41 27.91
CA GLU A 487 -3.58 -6.47 27.01
C GLU A 487 -3.94 -7.91 26.56
N PHE A 488 -2.94 -8.77 26.39
CA PHE A 488 -3.14 -10.11 25.82
C PHE A 488 -2.93 -11.29 26.78
N SER A 489 -2.76 -11.05 28.06
CA SER A 489 -2.53 -12.13 29.04
C SER A 489 -3.68 -13.16 29.10
N ALA A 490 -4.93 -12.72 28.94
CA ALA A 490 -6.10 -13.62 28.93
C ALA A 490 -6.09 -14.60 27.74
N TYR A 491 -5.47 -14.24 26.62
CA TYR A 491 -5.41 -15.08 25.41
C TYR A 491 -4.46 -16.27 25.53
N GLY A 492 -3.63 -16.34 26.57
CA GLY A 492 -2.77 -17.51 26.87
C GLY A 492 -3.55 -18.82 27.01
N SER A 493 -4.83 -18.75 27.43
CA SER A 493 -5.73 -19.91 27.50
C SER A 493 -6.04 -20.55 26.16
N LEU A 494 -5.81 -19.84 25.04
CA LEU A 494 -6.06 -20.31 23.68
C LEU A 494 -4.94 -21.18 23.10
N ILE A 495 -3.89 -21.51 23.88
CA ILE A 495 -2.69 -22.19 23.41
C ILE A 495 -2.98 -23.49 22.65
N ASN A 496 -3.95 -24.26 23.12
CA ASN A 496 -4.31 -25.56 22.51
C ASN A 496 -5.30 -25.43 21.34
N HIS A 497 -5.64 -24.23 20.92
CA HIS A 497 -6.61 -23.96 19.86
C HIS A 497 -6.08 -22.99 18.80
N PHE A 498 -5.86 -21.74 19.18
CA PHE A 498 -5.61 -20.66 18.24
C PHE A 498 -4.18 -20.11 18.27
N LEU A 499 -3.30 -20.51 19.20
CA LEU A 499 -1.98 -19.92 19.25
C LEU A 499 -0.96 -20.68 18.39
N ALA A 500 -0.07 -19.93 17.76
CA ALA A 500 1.17 -20.41 17.19
C ALA A 500 2.31 -19.94 18.09
N VAL A 501 3.16 -20.89 18.54
CA VAL A 501 4.17 -20.68 19.56
C VAL A 501 5.56 -21.09 19.07
N LEU A 502 6.60 -20.54 19.71
CA LEU A 502 7.97 -20.97 19.47
C LEU A 502 8.20 -22.37 20.03
N PRO A 503 8.94 -23.24 19.34
CA PRO A 503 9.35 -24.56 19.86
C PRO A 503 10.38 -24.42 20.98
N GLY A 504 10.71 -25.56 21.62
CA GLY A 504 11.84 -25.67 22.56
C GLY A 504 11.51 -25.33 24.01
N ALA A 505 10.24 -25.34 24.43
CA ALA A 505 9.88 -25.26 25.84
C ALA A 505 10.18 -26.60 26.56
N ALA A 506 10.81 -26.55 27.74
CA ALA A 506 11.17 -27.71 28.50
C ALA A 506 9.97 -28.34 29.24
N SER A 507 8.90 -27.60 29.49
CA SER A 507 7.69 -28.04 30.18
C SER A 507 6.43 -27.40 29.65
N GLU A 508 5.26 -28.00 29.89
CA GLU A 508 3.95 -27.43 29.55
C GLU A 508 3.68 -26.09 30.24
N GLN A 509 4.25 -25.87 31.42
CA GLN A 509 4.10 -24.61 32.14
C GLN A 509 4.92 -23.51 31.47
N GLU A 510 6.16 -23.81 31.09
CA GLU A 510 6.99 -22.88 30.33
C GLU A 510 6.38 -22.53 28.97
N GLU A 511 5.81 -23.52 28.29
CA GLU A 511 5.10 -23.33 27.03
C GLU A 511 3.93 -22.37 27.18
N LYS A 512 3.11 -22.51 28.25
CA LYS A 512 2.04 -21.57 28.58
C LYS A 512 2.56 -20.18 28.93
N ASP A 513 3.66 -20.10 29.66
CA ASP A 513 4.27 -18.83 30.05
C ASP A 513 4.89 -18.09 28.86
N ARG A 514 5.32 -18.83 27.83
CA ARG A 514 5.87 -18.31 26.57
C ARG A 514 4.84 -18.13 25.45
N ALA A 515 3.60 -18.58 25.68
CA ALA A 515 2.53 -18.51 24.69
C ALA A 515 2.23 -17.07 24.24
N ILE A 516 2.39 -16.10 25.14
CA ILE A 516 2.36 -14.67 24.84
C ILE A 516 3.79 -14.14 24.95
N ILE A 517 4.29 -13.57 23.86
CA ILE A 517 5.67 -13.10 23.75
C ILE A 517 5.83 -11.77 24.49
N LYS A 518 6.76 -11.72 25.45
CA LYS A 518 6.90 -10.62 26.42
C LYS A 518 8.15 -9.76 26.20
N ASN A 519 9.18 -10.32 25.64
CA ASN A 519 10.47 -9.62 25.52
C ASN A 519 10.89 -9.48 24.05
N ALA A 520 11.78 -8.54 23.77
CA ALA A 520 12.22 -8.23 22.42
C ALA A 520 13.04 -9.35 21.77
N LYS A 521 13.74 -10.19 22.55
CA LYS A 521 14.53 -11.31 22.05
C LYS A 521 13.60 -12.39 21.47
N ASP A 522 12.61 -12.82 22.24
CA ASP A 522 11.63 -13.81 21.78
C ASP A 522 10.76 -13.23 20.65
N ALA A 523 10.48 -11.91 20.67
CA ALA A 523 9.79 -11.24 19.57
C ALA A 523 10.59 -11.30 18.27
N ALA A 524 11.90 -11.07 18.32
CA ALA A 524 12.76 -11.20 17.16
C ALA A 524 12.79 -12.63 16.65
N ALA A 525 12.96 -13.60 17.55
CA ALA A 525 12.95 -15.03 17.23
C ALA A 525 11.63 -15.45 16.54
N ALA A 526 10.48 -15.05 17.11
CA ALA A 526 9.17 -15.39 16.53
C ALA A 526 8.94 -14.75 15.16
N LEU A 527 9.34 -13.48 14.97
CA LEU A 527 9.22 -12.79 13.69
C LEU A 527 10.15 -13.41 12.64
N GLN A 528 11.35 -13.87 13.01
CA GLN A 528 12.24 -14.61 12.12
C GLN A 528 11.66 -15.99 11.77
N SER A 529 11.13 -16.73 12.73
CA SER A 529 10.42 -18.01 12.51
C SER A 529 9.24 -17.83 11.54
N LEU A 530 8.47 -16.75 11.70
CA LEU A 530 7.37 -16.44 10.78
C LEU A 530 7.86 -16.13 9.36
N CYS A 531 9.05 -15.55 9.22
CA CYS A 531 9.67 -15.37 7.90
C CYS A 531 10.07 -16.72 7.27
N ILE A 532 10.54 -17.67 8.05
CA ILE A 532 10.84 -19.04 7.58
C ILE A 532 9.55 -19.76 7.19
N GLU A 533 8.54 -19.69 8.04
CA GLU A 533 7.21 -20.26 7.76
C GLU A 533 6.62 -19.69 6.46
N MET A 534 6.75 -18.37 6.25
CA MET A 534 6.32 -17.71 5.04
C MET A 534 7.03 -18.28 3.80
N ASP A 535 8.34 -18.44 3.85
CA ASP A 535 9.13 -18.98 2.74
C ASP A 535 8.77 -20.44 2.46
N ALA A 536 8.59 -21.28 3.49
CA ALA A 536 8.13 -22.67 3.37
C ALA A 536 6.74 -22.75 2.71
N ARG A 537 5.83 -21.85 3.08
CA ARG A 537 4.51 -21.75 2.44
C ARG A 537 4.62 -21.37 0.96
N TYR A 538 5.53 -20.45 0.59
CA TYR A 538 5.76 -20.12 -0.81
C TYR A 538 6.26 -21.34 -1.62
N GLU A 539 7.07 -22.23 -1.05
CA GLU A 539 7.45 -23.47 -1.69
C GLU A 539 6.24 -24.38 -1.93
N LEU A 540 5.35 -24.54 -0.94
CA LEU A 540 4.11 -25.31 -1.08
C LEU A 540 3.17 -24.71 -2.12
N LEU A 541 3.00 -23.37 -2.13
CA LEU A 541 2.22 -22.67 -3.15
C LEU A 541 2.78 -22.90 -4.56
N SER A 542 4.11 -22.87 -4.69
CA SER A 542 4.81 -23.13 -5.96
C SER A 542 4.59 -24.57 -6.44
N LYS A 543 4.76 -25.55 -5.56
CA LYS A 543 4.49 -26.97 -5.87
C LYS A 543 3.04 -27.20 -6.28
N ALA A 544 2.09 -26.55 -5.61
CA ALA A 544 0.67 -26.60 -5.93
C ALA A 544 0.28 -25.79 -7.17
N MET A 545 1.21 -25.03 -7.80
CA MET A 545 0.98 -24.14 -8.93
C MET A 545 -0.14 -23.11 -8.67
N VAL A 546 -0.13 -22.51 -7.49
CA VAL A 546 -1.08 -21.45 -7.09
C VAL A 546 -0.33 -20.24 -6.54
N ASN A 547 -0.97 -19.07 -6.57
CA ASN A 547 -0.35 -17.81 -6.20
C ASN A 547 -0.77 -17.28 -4.82
N ASN A 548 -1.70 -17.94 -4.13
CA ASN A 548 -2.16 -17.53 -2.81
C ASN A 548 -2.74 -18.69 -1.99
N ILE A 549 -2.78 -18.49 -0.67
CA ILE A 549 -3.27 -19.46 0.30
C ILE A 549 -4.75 -19.85 0.09
N LYS A 550 -5.61 -18.93 -0.36
CA LYS A 550 -7.03 -19.21 -0.61
C LYS A 550 -7.21 -20.29 -1.67
N LEU A 551 -6.53 -20.13 -2.81
CA LEU A 551 -6.54 -21.12 -3.89
C LEU A 551 -5.88 -22.43 -3.48
N TYR A 552 -4.81 -22.34 -2.68
CA TYR A 552 -4.13 -23.54 -2.16
C TYR A 552 -5.08 -24.34 -1.26
N ASN A 553 -5.69 -23.70 -0.27
CA ASN A 553 -6.61 -24.36 0.64
C ASN A 553 -7.87 -24.89 -0.05
N ALA A 554 -8.35 -24.20 -1.11
CA ALA A 554 -9.44 -24.72 -1.96
C ALA A 554 -9.04 -26.04 -2.63
N LYS A 555 -7.87 -26.09 -3.30
CA LYS A 555 -7.33 -27.31 -3.89
C LYS A 555 -7.11 -28.42 -2.87
N TYR A 556 -6.64 -28.07 -1.66
CA TYR A 556 -6.47 -29.03 -0.58
C TYR A 556 -7.81 -29.63 -0.11
N LYS A 557 -8.82 -28.78 0.09
CA LYS A 557 -10.19 -29.22 0.45
C LYS A 557 -10.86 -30.06 -0.63
N GLU A 558 -10.48 -29.88 -1.89
CA GLU A 558 -10.93 -30.67 -3.05
C GLU A 558 -10.11 -31.95 -3.27
N HIS A 559 -9.17 -32.27 -2.37
CA HIS A 559 -8.26 -33.43 -2.44
C HIS A 559 -7.36 -33.47 -3.70
N HIS A 560 -7.07 -32.32 -4.28
CA HIS A 560 -6.18 -32.21 -5.46
C HIS A 560 -4.70 -32.13 -5.08
N LEU A 561 -4.37 -32.04 -3.79
CA LEU A 561 -2.99 -31.98 -3.28
C LEU A 561 -2.68 -33.22 -2.45
N ARG A 562 -1.49 -33.77 -2.66
CA ARG A 562 -1.08 -35.04 -2.04
C ARG A 562 -0.29 -34.77 -0.75
N GLY A 563 -0.70 -35.43 0.33
CA GLY A 563 -0.03 -35.33 1.63
C GLY A 563 1.39 -35.95 1.64
N ASP A 564 1.66 -36.97 0.79
CA ASP A 564 2.98 -37.57 0.63
C ASP A 564 4.01 -36.64 -0.04
N GLU A 565 3.58 -35.59 -0.72
CA GLU A 565 4.40 -34.51 -1.26
C GLU A 565 4.62 -33.34 -0.26
N GLY A 566 4.16 -33.51 0.98
CA GLY A 566 4.27 -32.55 2.08
C GLY A 566 3.15 -31.51 2.12
N HIS A 567 2.10 -31.67 1.28
CA HIS A 567 0.97 -30.76 1.32
C HIS A 567 0.10 -31.03 2.56
N HIS A 568 -0.29 -29.94 3.21
CA HIS A 568 -1.21 -29.91 4.36
C HIS A 568 -2.06 -28.63 4.30
N PHE A 569 -3.12 -28.59 5.08
CA PHE A 569 -3.93 -27.38 5.18
C PHE A 569 -3.15 -26.25 5.84
N LEU A 570 -3.16 -25.07 5.25
CA LEU A 570 -2.43 -23.91 5.74
C LEU A 570 -3.39 -22.96 6.49
N PRO A 571 -3.32 -22.85 7.83
CA PRO A 571 -4.10 -21.85 8.56
C PRO A 571 -3.59 -20.43 8.24
N TYR A 572 -4.49 -19.44 8.29
CA TYR A 572 -4.06 -18.05 8.36
C TYR A 572 -3.31 -17.80 9.67
N ILE A 573 -2.28 -16.98 9.66
CA ILE A 573 -1.55 -16.58 10.87
C ILE A 573 -1.65 -15.06 11.02
N VAL A 574 -2.22 -14.63 12.14
CA VAL A 574 -2.35 -13.21 12.48
C VAL A 574 -1.41 -12.87 13.62
N VAL A 575 -0.43 -12.02 13.34
CA VAL A 575 0.53 -11.52 14.32
C VAL A 575 0.00 -10.21 14.88
N VAL A 576 -0.17 -10.14 16.19
CA VAL A 576 -0.68 -8.93 16.88
C VAL A 576 0.41 -8.37 17.80
N ILE A 577 0.86 -7.17 17.53
CA ILE A 577 1.88 -6.46 18.31
C ILE A 577 1.20 -5.29 19.04
N ASP A 578 1.09 -5.34 20.37
CA ASP A 578 0.41 -4.29 21.15
C ASP A 578 1.15 -2.95 21.14
N GLU A 579 2.46 -2.97 21.34
CA GLU A 579 3.26 -1.74 21.41
C GLU A 579 4.59 -1.90 20.67
N TYR A 580 4.57 -1.55 19.40
CA TYR A 580 5.76 -1.66 18.54
C TYR A 580 6.91 -0.75 18.96
N ALA A 581 6.59 0.43 19.54
CA ALA A 581 7.60 1.36 20.02
C ALA A 581 8.47 0.76 21.14
N ASP A 582 7.89 -0.07 22.01
CA ASP A 582 8.62 -0.69 23.11
C ASP A 582 9.58 -1.78 22.64
N LEU A 583 9.32 -2.40 21.50
CA LEU A 583 10.21 -3.38 20.87
C LEU A 583 11.38 -2.73 20.10
N THR A 584 11.21 -1.49 19.65
CA THR A 584 12.19 -0.83 18.77
C THR A 584 12.96 0.31 19.43
N MET A 585 12.36 1.01 20.40
CA MET A 585 12.98 2.19 21.04
C MET A 585 13.46 1.93 22.46
N SER A 586 12.87 0.97 23.19
CA SER A 586 13.14 0.75 24.62
C SER A 586 14.25 -0.26 24.88
N VAL A 587 14.78 -0.90 23.86
CA VAL A 587 15.83 -1.90 23.97
C VAL A 587 17.16 -1.16 24.10
N GLY A 588 17.56 -0.72 25.30
CA GLY A 588 18.86 -0.21 25.73
C GLY A 588 19.74 0.56 24.71
N ALA A 589 20.77 1.25 25.19
CA ALA A 589 21.67 2.04 24.34
C ALA A 589 22.83 1.24 23.69
N GLY A 590 22.93 -0.07 23.95
CA GLY A 590 24.02 -0.93 23.47
C GLY A 590 23.91 -1.31 21.99
N PRO A 591 25.02 -1.77 21.39
CA PRO A 591 25.04 -2.23 19.99
C PRO A 591 24.10 -3.44 19.74
N GLU A 592 24.03 -4.39 20.68
CA GLU A 592 23.14 -5.57 20.60
C GLU A 592 21.67 -5.17 20.58
N SER A 593 21.26 -4.24 21.42
CA SER A 593 19.89 -3.72 21.46
C SER A 593 19.49 -3.07 20.14
N LYS A 594 20.40 -2.36 19.49
CA LYS A 594 20.17 -1.76 18.16
C LYS A 594 20.10 -2.81 17.07
N ALA A 595 20.90 -3.87 17.16
CA ALA A 595 20.85 -4.99 16.23
C ALA A 595 19.49 -5.72 16.33
N LEU A 596 19.04 -5.99 17.56
CA LEU A 596 17.74 -6.62 17.84
C LEU A 596 16.57 -5.79 17.31
N ALA A 597 16.54 -4.48 17.56
CA ALA A 597 15.51 -3.59 17.04
C ALA A 597 15.49 -3.53 15.50
N ARG A 598 16.67 -3.58 14.87
CA ARG A 598 16.78 -3.68 13.39
C ARG A 598 16.26 -5.01 12.88
N SER A 599 16.58 -6.13 13.53
CA SER A 599 16.10 -7.47 13.17
C SER A 599 14.57 -7.53 13.23
N ILE A 600 13.96 -7.04 14.32
CA ILE A 600 12.50 -6.93 14.48
C ILE A 600 11.90 -6.11 13.32
N THR A 601 12.45 -4.91 13.09
CA THR A 601 11.94 -4.02 12.02
C THR A 601 12.04 -4.65 10.64
N THR A 602 13.15 -5.29 10.33
CA THR A 602 13.40 -5.96 9.04
C THR A 602 12.44 -7.13 8.85
N SER A 603 12.21 -7.95 9.87
CA SER A 603 11.28 -9.08 9.83
C SER A 603 9.84 -8.61 9.65
N VAL A 604 9.40 -7.58 10.39
CA VAL A 604 8.07 -6.98 10.22
C VAL A 604 7.86 -6.45 8.81
N ILE A 605 8.84 -5.73 8.25
CA ILE A 605 8.75 -5.21 6.87
C ILE A 605 8.70 -6.37 5.86
N ARG A 606 9.52 -7.42 6.03
CA ARG A 606 9.53 -8.60 5.15
C ARG A 606 8.19 -9.33 5.16
N LEU A 607 7.62 -9.56 6.35
CA LEU A 607 6.28 -10.13 6.50
C LEU A 607 5.22 -9.25 5.86
N ALA A 608 5.29 -7.94 6.07
CA ALA A 608 4.34 -7.00 5.48
C ALA A 608 4.44 -6.89 3.95
N GLN A 609 5.60 -7.14 3.36
CA GLN A 609 5.79 -7.14 1.90
C GLN A 609 5.30 -8.41 1.20
N LYS A 610 5.46 -9.56 1.85
CA LYS A 610 5.24 -10.86 1.22
C LYS A 610 4.17 -11.72 1.90
N GLY A 611 3.79 -11.43 3.15
CA GLY A 611 2.93 -12.29 3.97
C GLY A 611 1.54 -12.53 3.39
N ARG A 612 0.95 -11.56 2.67
CA ARG A 612 -0.42 -11.64 2.13
C ARG A 612 -0.68 -12.93 1.36
N ALA A 613 0.15 -13.27 0.41
CA ALA A 613 -0.05 -14.46 -0.43
C ALA A 613 0.11 -15.78 0.35
N ALA A 614 0.96 -15.78 1.38
CA ALA A 614 1.20 -16.92 2.26
C ALA A 614 0.21 -17.02 3.44
N GLY A 615 -0.74 -16.05 3.56
CA GLY A 615 -1.74 -16.02 4.62
C GLY A 615 -1.19 -15.58 5.99
N LEU A 616 -0.13 -14.75 5.99
CA LEU A 616 0.42 -14.15 7.19
C LEU A 616 0.05 -12.66 7.23
N HIS A 617 -0.58 -12.24 8.32
CA HIS A 617 -1.08 -10.88 8.50
C HIS A 617 -0.51 -10.27 9.77
N VAL A 618 -0.12 -8.99 9.71
CA VAL A 618 0.47 -8.28 10.84
C VAL A 618 -0.44 -7.14 11.24
N ILE A 619 -0.85 -7.11 12.50
CA ILE A 619 -1.51 -5.99 13.15
C ILE A 619 -0.47 -5.32 14.05
N LEU A 620 -0.04 -4.14 13.65
CA LEU A 620 0.99 -3.37 14.33
C LEU A 620 0.35 -2.22 15.09
N ALA A 621 0.42 -2.26 16.42
CA ALA A 621 -0.17 -1.22 17.23
C ALA A 621 0.89 -0.39 17.99
N THR A 622 0.57 0.89 18.27
CA THR A 622 1.42 1.77 19.07
C THR A 622 0.63 2.89 19.72
N GLN A 623 1.03 3.28 20.92
CA GLN A 623 0.56 4.47 21.63
C GLN A 623 1.49 5.67 21.41
N ARG A 624 2.63 5.48 20.71
CA ARG A 624 3.62 6.50 20.40
C ARG A 624 3.74 6.69 18.89
N PRO A 625 2.83 7.46 18.28
CA PRO A 625 2.82 7.66 16.84
C PRO A 625 3.86 8.68 16.37
N THR A 626 5.14 8.44 16.67
CA THR A 626 6.26 9.27 16.21
C THR A 626 6.79 8.79 14.87
N VAL A 627 7.48 9.67 14.15
CA VAL A 627 8.05 9.37 12.83
C VAL A 627 9.12 8.25 12.92
N ASP A 628 9.80 8.16 14.06
CA ASP A 628 10.81 7.13 14.32
C ASP A 628 10.19 5.73 14.49
N VAL A 629 8.94 5.65 14.97
CA VAL A 629 8.18 4.41 15.13
C VAL A 629 7.40 4.08 13.85
N ILE A 630 6.64 5.05 13.33
CA ILE A 630 5.83 4.91 12.11
C ILE A 630 6.60 5.52 10.94
N THR A 631 7.61 4.79 10.49
CA THR A 631 8.46 5.22 9.37
C THR A 631 7.71 5.18 8.03
N GLY A 632 8.28 5.83 7.00
CA GLY A 632 7.74 5.76 5.64
C GLY A 632 7.65 4.33 5.09
N LEU A 633 8.59 3.44 5.46
CA LEU A 633 8.60 2.04 5.07
C LEU A 633 7.45 1.25 5.73
N ILE A 634 7.15 1.51 7.00
CA ILE A 634 6.00 0.92 7.70
C ILE A 634 4.72 1.36 7.00
N LYS A 635 4.53 2.66 6.77
CA LYS A 635 3.33 3.20 6.12
C LYS A 635 3.10 2.65 4.71
N ALA A 636 4.16 2.43 3.95
CA ALA A 636 4.07 1.89 2.58
C ALA A 636 3.58 0.43 2.55
N ASN A 637 3.85 -0.34 3.61
CA ASN A 637 3.50 -1.75 3.69
C ASN A 637 2.25 -2.03 4.56
N PHE A 638 1.72 -1.00 5.25
CA PHE A 638 0.48 -1.07 6.03
C PHE A 638 -0.57 -0.15 5.39
N PRO A 639 -1.28 -0.63 4.37
CA PRO A 639 -2.21 0.20 3.60
C PRO A 639 -3.45 0.57 4.42
N MET A 640 -3.94 -0.34 5.27
CA MET A 640 -5.05 -0.08 6.16
C MET A 640 -4.57 0.47 7.50
N ARG A 641 -5.19 1.56 7.96
CA ARG A 641 -4.78 2.23 9.19
C ARG A 641 -5.95 2.66 10.02
N ILE A 642 -5.86 2.46 11.31
CA ILE A 642 -6.82 2.92 12.31
C ILE A 642 -6.13 3.92 13.22
N ALA A 643 -6.68 5.13 13.29
CA ALA A 643 -6.26 6.14 14.24
C ALA A 643 -7.38 6.41 15.25
N PHE A 644 -7.20 5.99 16.48
CA PHE A 644 -7.95 6.49 17.61
C PHE A 644 -7.49 7.91 17.95
N ARG A 645 -8.19 8.59 18.86
CA ARG A 645 -7.83 9.94 19.25
C ARG A 645 -6.36 10.07 19.63
N VAL A 646 -5.71 11.09 19.07
CA VAL A 646 -4.33 11.49 19.39
C VAL A 646 -4.29 12.90 19.97
N THR A 647 -3.16 13.27 20.55
CA THR A 647 -3.01 14.57 21.23
C THR A 647 -2.69 15.71 20.29
N SER A 648 -2.01 15.42 19.18
CA SER A 648 -1.58 16.46 18.25
C SER A 648 -2.01 16.17 16.81
N ARG A 649 -2.12 17.25 16.03
CA ARG A 649 -2.34 17.19 14.58
C ARG A 649 -1.18 16.51 13.85
N ILE A 650 0.04 16.62 14.40
CA ILE A 650 1.23 15.99 13.84
C ILE A 650 1.12 14.47 13.97
N ASP A 651 0.69 13.96 15.14
CA ASP A 651 0.49 12.53 15.35
C ASP A 651 -0.55 11.96 14.37
N SER A 652 -1.66 12.68 14.15
CA SER A 652 -2.66 12.30 13.15
C SER A 652 -2.04 12.17 11.75
N SER A 653 -1.25 13.17 11.34
CA SER A 653 -0.57 13.16 10.04
C SER A 653 0.51 12.08 9.96
N THR A 654 1.15 11.72 11.06
CA THR A 654 2.12 10.62 11.10
C THR A 654 1.45 9.27 10.84
N ILE A 655 0.25 9.04 11.38
CA ILE A 655 -0.51 7.79 11.19
C ILE A 655 -1.20 7.76 9.82
N LEU A 656 -2.00 8.78 9.51
CA LEU A 656 -2.98 8.78 8.42
C LEU A 656 -2.53 9.57 7.18
N ASP A 657 -1.36 10.23 7.23
CA ASP A 657 -0.93 11.24 6.25
C ASP A 657 -1.87 12.47 6.15
N GLN A 658 -2.88 12.54 7.04
CA GLN A 658 -3.88 13.60 7.10
C GLN A 658 -4.21 13.97 8.55
N PRO A 659 -4.60 15.22 8.83
CA PRO A 659 -5.11 15.63 10.12
C PRO A 659 -6.53 15.11 10.37
N GLY A 660 -6.97 15.07 11.62
CA GLY A 660 -8.35 14.78 12.00
C GLY A 660 -8.50 13.85 13.21
N ALA A 661 -7.53 12.98 13.49
CA ALA A 661 -7.58 12.12 14.67
C ALA A 661 -7.38 12.89 15.98
N ASP A 662 -6.83 14.09 15.92
CA ASP A 662 -6.73 15.04 17.04
C ASP A 662 -8.09 15.63 17.47
N LYS A 663 -9.08 15.61 16.56
CA LYS A 663 -10.44 16.15 16.78
C LYS A 663 -11.47 15.08 17.17
N LEU A 664 -11.04 13.81 17.30
CA LEU A 664 -11.90 12.73 17.75
C LEU A 664 -12.30 12.89 19.22
N ILE A 665 -13.42 12.29 19.61
CA ILE A 665 -13.95 12.38 20.96
C ILE A 665 -13.14 11.48 21.93
N GLY A 666 -12.62 10.37 21.43
CA GLY A 666 -12.01 9.30 22.23
C GLY A 666 -13.02 8.20 22.58
N ARG A 667 -12.66 7.29 23.49
CA ARG A 667 -13.52 6.16 23.90
C ARG A 667 -13.96 5.28 22.74
N GLY A 668 -13.05 4.97 21.82
CA GLY A 668 -13.36 4.13 20.67
C GLY A 668 -13.74 4.89 19.39
N ASP A 669 -13.91 6.21 19.43
CA ASP A 669 -14.08 7.03 18.25
C ASP A 669 -12.77 7.04 17.46
N MET A 670 -12.81 6.65 16.20
CA MET A 670 -11.62 6.43 15.37
C MET A 670 -11.82 6.86 13.92
N LEU A 671 -10.72 7.07 13.22
CA LEU A 671 -10.67 7.19 11.77
C LEU A 671 -10.09 5.90 11.20
N LEU A 672 -10.83 5.30 10.28
CA LEU A 672 -10.44 4.13 9.51
C LEU A 672 -10.03 4.59 8.11
N TYR A 673 -8.78 4.36 7.74
CA TYR A 673 -8.25 4.60 6.40
C TYR A 673 -8.05 3.27 5.68
N SER A 674 -8.75 3.05 4.58
CA SER A 674 -8.73 1.80 3.81
C SER A 674 -7.70 1.78 2.67
N GLY A 675 -6.83 2.78 2.61
CA GLY A 675 -5.90 3.00 1.49
C GLY A 675 -6.44 3.98 0.44
N VAL A 676 -7.74 4.16 0.34
CA VAL A 676 -8.41 5.06 -0.62
C VAL A 676 -9.27 6.08 0.14
N GLU A 677 -10.14 5.61 1.00
CA GLU A 677 -11.13 6.42 1.73
C GLU A 677 -10.85 6.45 3.22
N MET A 678 -11.25 7.57 3.83
CA MET A 678 -11.17 7.76 5.27
C MET A 678 -12.56 7.89 5.84
N GLU A 679 -12.96 6.95 6.67
CA GLU A 679 -14.23 6.93 7.36
C GLU A 679 -14.06 7.17 8.86
N ARG A 680 -15.03 7.84 9.47
CA ARG A 680 -15.16 7.90 10.93
C ARG A 680 -16.03 6.76 11.39
N VAL A 681 -15.53 5.98 12.33
CA VAL A 681 -16.20 4.80 12.86
C VAL A 681 -16.16 4.85 14.38
N GLN A 682 -17.29 4.57 15.04
CA GLN A 682 -17.28 4.29 16.46
C GLN A 682 -16.98 2.81 16.66
N CYS A 683 -15.84 2.53 17.25
CA CYS A 683 -15.41 1.16 17.54
C CYS A 683 -16.39 0.48 18.49
N ALA A 684 -16.61 -0.80 18.27
CA ALA A 684 -17.36 -1.63 19.21
C ALA A 684 -16.64 -1.71 20.57
N PHE A 685 -17.39 -2.04 21.57
CA PHE A 685 -16.89 -2.23 22.93
C PHE A 685 -16.98 -3.72 23.31
N ILE A 686 -15.92 -4.21 23.92
CA ILE A 686 -15.83 -5.49 24.60
C ILE A 686 -15.10 -5.26 25.92
N GLY A 687 -15.69 -5.73 27.04
CA GLY A 687 -15.11 -5.63 28.37
C GLY A 687 -14.04 -6.69 28.64
N ASN A 688 -13.16 -6.44 29.61
CA ASN A 688 -12.14 -7.44 29.98
C ASN A 688 -12.75 -8.73 30.52
N ASP A 689 -13.84 -8.65 31.27
CA ASP A 689 -14.57 -9.81 31.79
C ASP A 689 -15.15 -10.68 30.67
N GLU A 690 -15.61 -10.04 29.59
CA GLU A 690 -16.10 -10.72 28.39
C GLU A 690 -14.97 -11.43 27.65
N ILE A 691 -13.78 -10.79 27.56
CA ILE A 691 -12.59 -11.40 26.96
C ILE A 691 -12.15 -12.63 27.75
N VAL A 692 -12.07 -12.52 29.08
CA VAL A 692 -11.72 -13.63 29.95
C VAL A 692 -12.74 -14.78 29.83
N SER A 693 -14.02 -14.46 29.78
CA SER A 693 -15.12 -15.43 29.59
C SER A 693 -15.04 -16.10 28.22
N LEU A 694 -14.79 -15.32 27.16
CA LEU A 694 -14.65 -15.81 25.78
C LEU A 694 -13.43 -16.75 25.65
N THR A 695 -12.27 -16.30 26.09
CA THR A 695 -11.03 -17.08 26.01
C THR A 695 -11.10 -18.32 26.91
N GLY A 696 -11.74 -18.21 28.07
CA GLY A 696 -12.02 -19.33 28.97
C GLY A 696 -12.97 -20.36 28.34
N ALA A 697 -14.05 -19.91 27.70
CA ALA A 697 -15.00 -20.79 27.00
C ALA A 697 -14.35 -21.58 25.84
N VAL A 698 -13.38 -20.99 25.16
CA VAL A 698 -12.57 -21.69 24.15
C VAL A 698 -11.57 -22.63 24.82
N GLY A 699 -10.82 -22.16 25.81
CA GLY A 699 -9.75 -22.90 26.47
C GLY A 699 -10.22 -24.14 27.22
N CYS A 700 -11.47 -24.13 27.73
CA CYS A 700 -12.10 -25.30 28.39
C CYS A 700 -12.55 -26.40 27.41
N GLN A 701 -12.62 -26.11 26.11
CA GLN A 701 -12.94 -27.12 25.11
C GLN A 701 -11.77 -28.09 24.89
N ARG A 702 -12.07 -29.24 24.31
CA ARG A 702 -11.04 -30.20 23.93
C ARG A 702 -10.21 -29.62 22.79
N GLY A 703 -8.97 -29.28 23.08
CA GLY A 703 -7.99 -28.82 22.10
C GLY A 703 -7.36 -29.95 21.28
N TYR A 704 -6.45 -29.59 20.41
CA TYR A 704 -5.66 -30.54 19.64
C TYR A 704 -4.89 -31.48 20.57
N LYS A 705 -4.69 -32.73 20.15
CA LYS A 705 -3.81 -33.64 20.85
C LYS A 705 -2.35 -33.32 20.52
N LYS A 706 -1.45 -33.46 21.48
CA LYS A 706 0.01 -33.24 21.25
C LYS A 706 0.60 -34.03 20.08
N SER A 707 0.06 -35.23 19.77
CA SER A 707 0.46 -36.05 18.62
C SER A 707 0.17 -35.44 17.24
N TYR A 708 -0.58 -34.32 17.19
CA TYR A 708 -1.02 -33.65 15.97
C TYR A 708 -0.60 -32.18 15.93
N ASN A 709 0.65 -31.85 16.26
CA ASN A 709 1.18 -30.47 16.26
C ASN A 709 0.43 -29.52 17.18
N THR A 710 0.21 -29.89 18.43
CA THR A 710 -0.43 -29.02 19.38
C THR A 710 0.48 -28.66 20.54
N PRO A 711 0.70 -27.39 20.83
CA PRO A 711 0.24 -26.20 20.09
C PRO A 711 0.81 -26.17 18.66
N TYR A 712 0.35 -25.21 17.83
CA TYR A 712 0.96 -24.99 16.51
C TYR A 712 2.36 -24.42 16.69
N TYR A 713 3.37 -25.23 16.41
CA TYR A 713 4.76 -24.80 16.55
C TYR A 713 5.23 -24.05 15.29
N LEU A 714 5.79 -22.88 15.51
CA LEU A 714 6.52 -22.17 14.47
C LEU A 714 7.84 -22.90 14.16
N PRO A 715 8.42 -22.73 12.97
CA PRO A 715 9.76 -23.21 12.67
C PRO A 715 10.80 -22.73 13.69
N GLU A 716 11.85 -23.48 13.90
CA GLU A 716 12.95 -23.04 14.78
C GLU A 716 13.55 -21.73 14.23
N PRO A 717 13.71 -20.68 15.06
CA PRO A 717 14.39 -19.48 14.66
C PRO A 717 15.84 -19.80 14.28
N PRO A 718 16.47 -19.00 13.41
CA PRO A 718 17.90 -19.16 13.13
C PRO A 718 18.66 -19.08 14.46
N SER A 719 19.50 -20.06 14.74
CA SER A 719 20.35 -20.03 15.94
C SER A 719 21.23 -18.78 15.90
N GLU A 720 21.26 -18.01 16.99
CA GLU A 720 22.14 -16.83 17.14
C GLU A 720 23.65 -17.20 17.00
N GLU A 721 23.96 -18.48 17.03
CA GLU A 721 25.31 -19.01 16.82
C GLU A 721 25.87 -18.80 15.40
N GLY A 722 25.06 -18.23 14.45
CA GLY A 722 25.47 -17.97 13.07
C GLY A 722 25.94 -16.55 12.75
N GLU A 723 25.82 -15.56 13.64
CA GLU A 723 26.20 -14.15 13.37
C GLU A 723 27.28 -13.58 14.30
N GLU A 724 27.60 -14.20 15.42
CA GLU A 724 28.80 -13.85 16.21
C GLU A 724 29.89 -14.90 15.97
N GLY A 725 30.97 -14.47 15.34
CA GLY A 725 32.16 -15.26 15.15
C GLY A 725 32.69 -15.81 16.49
N GLY A 726 32.36 -17.06 16.79
CA GLY A 726 32.77 -17.76 18.00
C GLY A 726 32.11 -19.15 18.23
N GLY A 727 31.14 -19.57 17.39
CA GLY A 727 30.61 -20.93 17.44
C GLY A 727 31.66 -21.93 16.99
N MET A 728 31.86 -23.04 17.72
CA MET A 728 32.75 -24.15 17.35
C MET A 728 32.43 -24.56 15.91
N VAL A 729 33.30 -24.13 14.99
CA VAL A 729 33.26 -24.51 13.58
C VAL A 729 33.30 -26.01 13.54
N ASP A 730 32.34 -26.68 12.91
CA ASP A 730 32.35 -28.15 12.77
C ASP A 730 33.54 -28.57 11.90
N MET A 731 34.61 -28.89 12.56
CA MET A 731 35.86 -29.34 11.91
C MET A 731 35.75 -30.79 11.37
N LYS A 732 34.58 -31.44 11.57
CA LYS A 732 34.30 -32.77 10.97
C LYS A 732 33.70 -32.66 9.57
N ALA A 733 33.13 -31.50 9.23
CA ALA A 733 32.54 -31.22 7.92
C ALA A 733 33.29 -30.07 7.25
N LEU A 734 34.54 -30.29 6.87
CA LEU A 734 35.34 -29.29 6.12
C LEU A 734 34.75 -29.04 4.73
N ASP A 735 34.77 -27.79 4.28
CA ASP A 735 34.35 -27.45 2.91
C ASP A 735 35.32 -28.09 1.87
N GLU A 736 34.77 -28.55 0.77
CA GLU A 736 35.53 -29.17 -0.32
C GLU A 736 36.74 -28.32 -0.81
N ARG A 737 36.66 -27.02 -0.62
CA ARG A 737 37.70 -26.05 -1.01
C ARG A 737 38.56 -25.54 0.15
N PHE A 738 38.43 -26.14 1.32
CA PHE A 738 39.18 -25.73 2.51
C PHE A 738 40.70 -25.77 2.28
N GLU A 739 41.19 -26.88 1.74
CA GLU A 739 42.62 -27.09 1.46
C GLU A 739 43.14 -26.08 0.41
N GLU A 740 42.38 -25.87 -0.65
CA GLU A 740 42.74 -24.90 -1.71
C GLU A 740 42.80 -23.47 -1.16
N ALA A 741 41.85 -23.10 -0.31
CA ALA A 741 41.80 -21.81 0.37
C ALA A 741 42.96 -21.63 1.35
N ALA A 742 43.29 -22.66 2.15
CA ALA A 742 44.41 -22.68 3.07
C ALA A 742 45.74 -22.45 2.36
N ARG A 743 46.02 -23.23 1.30
CA ARG A 743 47.23 -23.06 0.47
C ARG A 743 47.34 -21.66 -0.13
N MET A 744 46.23 -21.14 -0.68
CA MET A 744 46.20 -19.83 -1.27
C MET A 744 46.49 -18.70 -0.26
N ILE A 745 45.92 -18.77 0.94
CA ILE A 745 46.10 -17.76 1.99
C ILE A 745 47.55 -17.77 2.50
N VAL A 746 48.11 -18.96 2.75
CA VAL A 746 49.49 -19.09 3.22
C VAL A 746 50.49 -18.62 2.16
N ILE A 747 50.27 -18.95 0.88
CA ILE A 747 51.12 -18.47 -0.22
C ILE A 747 51.10 -16.95 -0.33
N ASN A 748 49.91 -16.34 -0.22
CA ASN A 748 49.75 -14.89 -0.36
C ASN A 748 50.01 -14.11 0.93
N GLN A 749 50.18 -14.79 2.07
CA GLN A 749 50.33 -14.20 3.43
C GLN A 749 49.27 -13.13 3.72
N ARG A 750 48.02 -13.42 3.30
CA ARG A 750 46.90 -12.48 3.44
C ARG A 750 45.57 -13.20 3.62
N GLY A 751 44.98 -13.12 4.82
CA GLY A 751 43.69 -13.69 5.15
C GLY A 751 42.52 -12.78 4.72
N SER A 752 42.18 -12.77 3.43
CA SER A 752 41.11 -11.91 2.89
C SER A 752 39.97 -12.73 2.32
N THR A 753 38.78 -12.59 2.89
CA THR A 753 37.54 -13.20 2.39
C THR A 753 37.26 -12.77 0.94
N SER A 754 37.54 -11.53 0.58
CA SER A 754 37.34 -11.02 -0.78
C SER A 754 38.29 -11.66 -1.80
N ASP A 755 39.49 -12.07 -1.36
CA ASP A 755 40.45 -12.78 -2.23
C ASP A 755 39.98 -14.24 -2.47
N LEU A 756 39.40 -14.91 -1.45
CA LEU A 756 38.74 -16.22 -1.60
C LEU A 756 37.60 -16.15 -2.60
N GLN A 757 36.73 -15.16 -2.47
CA GLN A 757 35.61 -14.95 -3.40
C GLN A 757 36.10 -14.81 -4.85
N ARG A 758 37.04 -13.90 -5.08
CA ARG A 758 37.47 -13.54 -6.43
C ARG A 758 38.30 -14.62 -7.10
N ARG A 759 39.18 -15.31 -6.36
CA ARG A 759 40.14 -16.27 -6.92
C ARG A 759 39.57 -17.69 -7.00
N LEU A 760 38.78 -18.08 -5.99
CA LEU A 760 38.17 -19.41 -5.93
C LEU A 760 36.71 -19.44 -6.41
N GLY A 761 36.18 -18.30 -6.84
CA GLY A 761 34.79 -18.23 -7.34
C GLY A 761 33.71 -18.59 -6.32
N MET A 762 33.96 -18.34 -5.05
CA MET A 762 33.03 -18.69 -3.97
C MET A 762 32.02 -17.56 -3.72
N GLY A 763 30.79 -17.88 -3.34
CA GLY A 763 29.83 -16.90 -2.82
C GLY A 763 30.28 -16.36 -1.46
N TYR A 764 29.79 -15.15 -1.08
CA TYR A 764 30.19 -14.46 0.15
C TYR A 764 30.04 -15.32 1.40
N ALA A 765 28.88 -15.95 1.58
CA ALA A 765 28.60 -16.82 2.72
C ALA A 765 29.53 -18.07 2.78
N LYS A 766 29.86 -18.65 1.62
CA LYS A 766 30.77 -19.79 1.53
C LYS A 766 32.21 -19.39 1.84
N ALA A 767 32.67 -18.26 1.32
CA ALA A 767 34.00 -17.74 1.60
C ALA A 767 34.17 -17.32 3.09
N GLY A 768 33.11 -16.83 3.73
CA GLY A 768 33.06 -16.56 5.16
C GLY A 768 33.25 -17.83 5.98
N ARG A 769 32.44 -18.86 5.74
CA ARG A 769 32.56 -20.17 6.44
C ARG A 769 33.95 -20.81 6.30
N VAL A 770 34.51 -20.80 5.09
CA VAL A 770 35.87 -21.32 4.87
C VAL A 770 36.90 -20.50 5.65
N MET A 771 36.73 -19.19 5.74
CA MET A 771 37.64 -18.32 6.51
C MET A 771 37.54 -18.61 8.03
N ASP A 772 36.36 -18.93 8.53
CA ASP A 772 36.15 -19.29 9.94
C ASP A 772 36.67 -20.69 10.25
N GLN A 773 36.57 -21.64 9.30
CA GLN A 773 37.25 -22.94 9.38
C GLN A 773 38.77 -22.81 9.41
N LEU A 774 39.36 -21.87 8.64
CA LEU A 774 40.79 -21.60 8.64
C LEU A 774 41.26 -20.96 9.95
N GLU A 775 40.42 -20.15 10.60
CA GLU A 775 40.68 -19.62 11.95
C GLU A 775 40.66 -20.73 12.99
N ALA A 776 39.62 -21.59 12.96
CA ALA A 776 39.49 -22.72 13.87
C ALA A 776 40.65 -23.74 13.71
N ALA A 777 41.16 -23.89 12.49
CA ALA A 777 42.38 -24.68 12.22
C ALA A 777 43.69 -23.97 12.62
N GLY A 778 43.66 -22.73 13.12
CA GLY A 778 44.83 -21.97 13.51
C GLY A 778 45.71 -21.49 12.34
N ILE A 779 45.15 -21.44 11.13
CA ILE A 779 45.86 -20.98 9.93
C ILE A 779 45.86 -19.46 9.83
N VAL A 780 44.72 -18.86 10.21
CA VAL A 780 44.57 -17.41 10.27
C VAL A 780 44.17 -16.96 11.67
N GLY A 781 44.46 -15.72 12.03
CA GLY A 781 44.04 -15.11 13.27
C GLY A 781 42.58 -14.58 13.24
N PRO A 782 42.08 -14.10 14.38
CA PRO A 782 40.71 -13.63 14.56
C PRO A 782 40.42 -12.41 13.67
N GLN A 783 39.14 -12.22 13.38
CA GLN A 783 38.67 -11.10 12.58
C GLN A 783 38.91 -9.76 13.28
N ASN A 784 39.58 -8.84 12.58
CA ASN A 784 39.90 -7.50 13.10
C ASN A 784 39.20 -6.42 12.22
N GLY A 785 37.87 -6.31 12.37
CA GLY A 785 37.04 -5.37 11.60
C GLY A 785 37.06 -5.63 10.10
N ALA A 786 37.27 -4.60 9.29
CA ALA A 786 37.27 -4.70 7.82
C ALA A 786 38.67 -5.04 7.24
N LYS A 787 39.70 -5.25 8.08
CA LYS A 787 41.06 -5.56 7.64
C LYS A 787 41.19 -7.07 7.35
N PRO A 788 42.08 -7.47 6.40
CA PRO A 788 42.42 -8.88 6.22
C PRO A 788 42.91 -9.50 7.53
N ARG A 789 42.52 -10.75 7.81
CA ARG A 789 42.98 -11.50 8.99
C ARG A 789 44.49 -11.77 8.87
N GLU A 790 45.18 -11.79 9.99
CA GLU A 790 46.61 -12.13 10.06
C GLU A 790 46.79 -13.61 9.73
N VAL A 791 47.84 -13.96 8.95
CA VAL A 791 48.17 -15.36 8.66
C VAL A 791 49.18 -15.83 9.68
N LEU A 792 48.80 -16.85 10.44
CA LEU A 792 49.61 -17.38 11.54
C LEU A 792 50.66 -18.38 11.05
N VAL A 793 50.40 -19.06 9.94
CA VAL A 793 51.26 -20.04 9.31
C VAL A 793 52.18 -19.37 8.30
N LYS A 794 53.49 -19.50 8.45
CA LYS A 794 54.50 -18.76 7.66
C LYS A 794 54.96 -19.47 6.39
N ASP A 795 54.90 -20.78 6.35
CA ASP A 795 55.34 -21.58 5.23
C ASP A 795 54.41 -22.79 4.95
N ILE A 796 54.58 -23.34 3.74
CA ILE A 796 53.73 -24.44 3.25
C ILE A 796 54.04 -25.76 4.01
N ALA A 797 55.24 -25.98 4.51
CA ALA A 797 55.59 -27.16 5.27
C ALA A 797 54.83 -27.23 6.61
N GLN A 798 54.71 -26.08 7.27
CA GLN A 798 53.91 -25.97 8.51
C GLN A 798 52.41 -26.16 8.21
N LEU A 799 51.90 -25.67 7.06
CA LEU A 799 50.53 -25.89 6.64
C LEU A 799 50.24 -27.35 6.39
N GLU A 800 51.12 -28.07 5.72
CA GLU A 800 50.94 -29.53 5.44
C GLU A 800 50.91 -30.37 6.71
N GLN A 801 51.65 -29.99 7.73
CA GLN A 801 51.56 -30.64 9.06
C GLN A 801 50.18 -30.43 9.68
N ILE A 802 49.63 -29.23 9.59
CA ILE A 802 48.29 -28.94 10.11
C ILE A 802 47.24 -29.70 9.30
N LEU A 803 47.27 -29.66 7.96
CA LEU A 803 46.33 -30.36 7.08
C LEU A 803 46.35 -31.87 7.28
N SER A 804 47.52 -32.48 7.50
CA SER A 804 47.64 -33.93 7.79
C SER A 804 46.93 -34.37 9.09
N HIS A 805 46.74 -33.45 10.03
CA HIS A 805 46.03 -33.70 11.28
C HIS A 805 44.50 -33.67 11.10
N PHE A 806 43.95 -32.92 10.13
CA PHE A 806 42.53 -32.81 9.86
C PHE A 806 42.04 -33.76 8.75
N MET A 807 42.91 -34.42 8.02
CA MET A 807 42.56 -35.39 6.97
C MET A 807 42.67 -36.86 7.41
N GLN A 808 43.05 -37.13 8.65
CA GLN A 808 42.91 -38.42 9.31
C GLN A 808 41.59 -38.54 10.08
#